data_020487815a4ee82c5d80b797d78e26a9
#
_entry.id   020487815a4ee82c5d80b797d78e26a9
#
_cell.length_a   1.000
_cell.length_b   1.000
_cell.length_c   1.000
_cell.angle_alpha   90.00
_cell.angle_beta   90.00
_cell.angle_gamma   90.00
#
_symmetry.space_group_name_H-M   'P 1'
#
loop_
_entity.id
_entity.type
_entity.pdbx_description
1 polymer ?
#
loop_
_entity_poly.entity_id
_entity_poly.type
_entity_poly.pdbx_seq_one_letter_code
_entity_poly.pdbx_strand_id
1 'polypeptide(L)'
;IALSYHTDGTRVAQEATWIGLGWTLQAGGCVVRQVQGTDDFAARGCYNLTDAPWLTNPRFEVTDQNLEKYMGYFKGDYDAEPDMFYFNAGGHSGSMYFDVLKNNRQLNAVPTIQTQEKVVKMVYNTSNKTWTMTDLEGYVYSFSTKEITYYFLNTIDFFQTDITRSHIFPYYNEPQIVTAWMLDSVTSPNGGKITFSYKKESIFTPISTTEDVISLSKIVNGQLSSQSPQYFTNKFNYNYSYSKIEQWTLSAITFEGGKVEFGTTDREDIESAETGKKVQKLSSIKVSDTAGNLIKTTMLEYKYLLSGMAATTNGYDDRLLLSKVYDVAGSKKNNVYTMDYNMGKLPPKRSLSVDAWGFYNGASPMTASLKISPSIYWSESIKPSSKTSLFKEGMDRSFNEALCKIGTLRTITYPTGGTTTFEYEGHRFETLPMMPPLREGTLNLVDNGMPPVAPGAPVLMYIGEPFEVDDANPKIIIRRRHDEPHPSEHLASSLTYTTQLEKKEGNGYRTLFSSPDYDVMEPWPDDTEKQLDRGTYRVTLAVQNVRLEYPINISVEIVGKTNAPLDKDYLGAGLRIKSITNTDGNGNQSWRKFEYQDAKLMVKPVFNAPVYVEQMQSWAGNWMNAYYELIQSAPYIPLTNLSRGNLVGYTAGR
;
A
#
# COMPACT_ATOMS: atom_id res chain seq x y z
N ILE A 1 33.68 4.10 -8.78
CA ILE A 1 32.78 4.50 -7.68
C ILE A 1 32.15 5.82 -8.04
N ALA A 2 30.82 5.90 -8.00
CA ALA A 2 30.06 7.10 -8.31
C ALA A 2 28.94 7.31 -7.29
N LEU A 3 28.47 8.55 -7.15
CA LEU A 3 27.25 8.89 -6.42
C LEU A 3 26.13 9.14 -7.44
N SER A 4 24.96 8.58 -7.18
CA SER A 4 23.75 8.87 -7.95
C SER A 4 22.63 9.39 -7.04
N TYR A 5 21.82 10.29 -7.58
CA TYR A 5 20.67 10.85 -6.91
C TYR A 5 19.39 10.48 -7.67
N HIS A 6 18.40 10.00 -6.93
CA HIS A 6 17.07 9.73 -7.44
C HIS A 6 16.02 10.22 -6.47
N THR A 7 14.93 10.80 -6.98
CA THR A 7 13.78 11.18 -6.17
C THR A 7 12.49 11.19 -7.02
N ASP A 8 11.41 10.77 -6.41
CA ASP A 8 10.03 10.94 -6.86
C ASP A 8 9.23 11.81 -5.85
N GLY A 9 9.94 12.58 -5.02
CA GLY A 9 9.46 13.30 -3.84
C GLY A 9 9.94 12.64 -2.57
N THR A 10 9.62 13.23 -1.42
CA THR A 10 10.01 12.68 -0.12
C THR A 10 8.80 12.08 0.59
N ARG A 11 8.80 10.75 0.76
CA ARG A 11 7.78 10.07 1.59
C ARG A 11 8.06 10.31 3.06
N VAL A 12 7.00 10.42 3.85
CA VAL A 12 7.10 10.69 5.30
C VAL A 12 7.91 9.61 6.02
N ALA A 13 7.67 8.34 5.72
CA ALA A 13 8.40 7.23 6.34
C ALA A 13 9.78 6.93 5.70
N GLN A 14 10.19 7.67 4.65
CA GLN A 14 11.44 7.41 3.94
C GLN A 14 12.65 7.70 4.82
N GLU A 15 13.53 6.73 4.94
CA GLU A 15 14.82 6.87 5.58
C GLU A 15 15.92 7.20 4.57
N ALA A 16 16.88 8.00 5.02
CA ALA A 16 18.05 8.32 4.23
C ALA A 16 19.00 7.12 4.19
N THR A 17 19.62 6.85 3.06
CA THR A 17 20.74 5.90 2.99
C THR A 17 21.94 6.41 3.83
N TRP A 18 22.99 5.64 3.96
CA TRP A 18 24.21 6.08 4.63
C TRP A 18 24.97 7.22 3.92
N ILE A 19 24.52 7.58 2.68
CA ILE A 19 25.00 8.72 1.88
C ILE A 19 24.08 9.94 2.02
N GLY A 20 22.84 9.76 2.47
CA GLY A 20 21.82 10.81 2.54
C GLY A 20 20.56 10.49 1.73
N LEU A 21 19.52 11.30 1.96
CA LEU A 21 18.20 11.13 1.35
C LEU A 21 18.28 11.23 -0.18
N GLY A 22 17.79 10.19 -0.86
CA GLY A 22 17.80 10.08 -2.32
C GLY A 22 19.16 9.74 -2.95
N TRP A 23 20.24 9.71 -2.18
CA TRP A 23 21.58 9.38 -2.65
C TRP A 23 21.92 7.90 -2.50
N THR A 24 22.62 7.36 -3.48
CA THR A 24 23.17 6.00 -3.48
C THR A 24 24.62 5.99 -3.90
N LEU A 25 25.43 5.13 -3.26
CA LEU A 25 26.79 4.85 -3.67
C LEU A 25 26.79 3.72 -4.69
N GLN A 26 27.27 4.03 -5.90
CA GLN A 26 27.47 3.04 -6.96
C GLN A 26 28.82 2.33 -6.71
N ALA A 27 28.84 1.40 -5.77
CA ALA A 27 29.99 0.58 -5.40
C ALA A 27 29.51 -0.75 -4.82
N GLY A 28 30.10 -1.86 -5.25
CA GLY A 28 29.65 -3.19 -4.85
C GLY A 28 28.48 -3.68 -5.66
N GLY A 29 27.53 -4.32 -5.00
CA GLY A 29 26.31 -4.86 -5.56
C GLY A 29 25.51 -5.63 -4.53
N CYS A 30 24.28 -5.98 -4.85
CA CYS A 30 23.41 -6.77 -3.99
C CYS A 30 22.33 -7.51 -4.78
N VAL A 31 21.78 -8.54 -4.13
CA VAL A 31 20.48 -9.10 -4.43
C VAL A 31 19.57 -8.72 -3.27
N VAL A 32 18.46 -8.05 -3.53
CA VAL A 32 17.46 -7.64 -2.53
C VAL A 32 16.19 -8.45 -2.74
N ARG A 33 15.55 -8.86 -1.66
CA ARG A 33 14.30 -9.60 -1.67
C ARG A 33 13.16 -8.72 -1.17
N GLN A 34 12.10 -8.67 -1.94
CA GLN A 34 10.81 -8.17 -1.51
C GLN A 34 9.93 -9.36 -1.18
N VAL A 35 9.66 -9.55 0.10
CA VAL A 35 8.79 -10.62 0.58
C VAL A 35 7.36 -10.28 0.21
N GLN A 36 6.65 -11.24 -0.40
CA GLN A 36 5.23 -11.19 -0.71
C GLN A 36 4.56 -12.26 0.15
N GLY A 37 3.72 -11.84 1.09
CA GLY A 37 3.13 -12.79 2.04
C GLY A 37 4.17 -13.38 3.02
N THR A 38 4.47 -14.65 2.87
CA THR A 38 5.39 -15.44 3.71
C THR A 38 6.71 -15.73 2.98
N ASP A 39 7.81 -16.04 3.69
CA ASP A 39 9.07 -16.46 3.07
C ASP A 39 8.85 -17.67 2.12
N ASP A 40 9.10 -17.51 0.82
CA ASP A 40 8.99 -18.56 -0.21
C ASP A 40 9.64 -19.87 0.21
N PHE A 41 10.76 -19.81 0.93
CA PHE A 41 11.53 -20.96 1.38
C PHE A 41 11.11 -21.51 2.75
N ALA A 42 10.11 -20.89 3.41
CA ALA A 42 9.48 -21.46 4.59
C ALA A 42 8.69 -22.73 4.26
N ALA A 43 8.35 -23.53 5.26
CA ALA A 43 7.66 -24.80 5.05
C ALA A 43 6.32 -24.66 4.32
N ARG A 44 5.64 -23.52 4.49
CA ARG A 44 4.35 -23.17 3.84
C ARG A 44 4.49 -22.05 2.81
N GLY A 45 5.71 -21.67 2.47
CA GLY A 45 6.02 -20.65 1.47
C GLY A 45 5.88 -21.17 0.03
N CYS A 46 5.72 -20.25 -0.89
CA CYS A 46 5.41 -20.50 -2.30
C CYS A 46 6.37 -21.49 -2.97
N TYR A 47 7.68 -21.41 -2.70
CA TYR A 47 8.68 -22.33 -3.26
C TYR A 47 8.49 -23.78 -2.80
N ASN A 48 8.00 -24.01 -1.58
CA ASN A 48 7.84 -25.33 -0.98
C ASN A 48 6.42 -25.92 -1.15
N LEU A 49 5.49 -25.19 -1.74
CA LEU A 49 4.14 -25.70 -2.01
C LEU A 49 4.16 -26.83 -3.02
N THR A 50 3.73 -28.03 -2.58
CA THR A 50 3.70 -29.23 -3.43
C THR A 50 2.40 -29.42 -4.17
N ASP A 51 1.31 -28.87 -3.64
CA ASP A 51 -0.05 -29.21 -4.00
C ASP A 51 -0.98 -27.98 -3.90
N ALA A 52 -0.73 -27.03 -4.80
CA ALA A 52 -1.63 -25.91 -5.03
C ALA A 52 -2.34 -26.07 -6.40
N PRO A 53 -3.25 -27.06 -6.53
CA PRO A 53 -3.85 -27.42 -7.83
C PRO A 53 -4.63 -26.26 -8.48
N TRP A 54 -5.11 -25.27 -7.68
CA TRP A 54 -5.76 -24.08 -8.22
C TRP A 54 -4.81 -23.13 -8.95
N LEU A 55 -3.51 -23.14 -8.66
CA LEU A 55 -2.53 -22.37 -9.42
C LEU A 55 -2.32 -22.93 -10.84
N THR A 56 -2.57 -24.22 -11.01
CA THR A 56 -2.34 -24.94 -12.27
C THR A 56 -3.64 -25.28 -13.01
N ASN A 57 -4.77 -25.32 -12.31
CA ASN A 57 -6.06 -25.72 -12.87
C ASN A 57 -7.07 -24.55 -12.80
N PRO A 58 -7.34 -23.83 -13.90
CA PRO A 58 -8.30 -22.74 -13.91
C PRO A 58 -9.77 -23.17 -13.66
N ARG A 59 -10.04 -24.47 -13.63
CA ARG A 59 -11.34 -25.06 -13.29
C ARG A 59 -11.36 -25.72 -11.91
N PHE A 60 -10.43 -25.29 -11.03
CA PHE A 60 -10.39 -25.83 -9.67
C PHE A 60 -11.69 -25.46 -8.93
N GLU A 61 -12.36 -26.47 -8.41
CA GLU A 61 -13.55 -26.29 -7.57
C GLU A 61 -13.17 -26.50 -6.09
N VAL A 62 -13.64 -25.60 -5.23
CA VAL A 62 -13.51 -25.74 -3.78
C VAL A 62 -14.53 -26.78 -3.33
N THR A 63 -14.01 -27.86 -2.72
CA THR A 63 -14.82 -28.96 -2.15
C THR A 63 -14.60 -29.01 -0.64
N ASP A 64 -15.48 -29.70 0.11
CA ASP A 64 -15.32 -29.88 1.56
C ASP A 64 -13.97 -30.48 1.94
N GLN A 65 -13.38 -31.33 1.07
CA GLN A 65 -12.08 -31.98 1.31
C GLN A 65 -10.88 -31.03 1.18
N ASN A 66 -10.99 -29.98 0.40
CA ASN A 66 -9.92 -29.00 0.17
C ASN A 66 -10.20 -27.62 0.78
N LEU A 67 -11.39 -27.43 1.36
CA LEU A 67 -11.84 -26.17 1.92
C LEU A 67 -10.90 -25.64 3.00
N GLU A 68 -10.47 -26.49 3.93
CA GLU A 68 -9.59 -26.08 5.04
C GLU A 68 -8.26 -25.55 4.50
N LYS A 69 -7.69 -26.21 3.49
CA LYS A 69 -6.46 -25.79 2.87
C LYS A 69 -6.66 -24.51 2.05
N TYR A 70 -7.75 -24.41 1.31
CA TYR A 70 -8.11 -23.19 0.58
C TYR A 70 -8.30 -22.00 1.53
N MET A 71 -9.00 -22.20 2.65
CA MET A 71 -9.14 -21.19 3.69
C MET A 71 -7.80 -20.80 4.34
N GLY A 72 -6.82 -21.71 4.39
CA GLY A 72 -5.47 -21.42 4.88
C GLY A 72 -4.74 -20.37 4.04
N TYR A 73 -4.99 -20.28 2.72
CA TYR A 73 -4.43 -19.21 1.88
C TYR A 73 -5.04 -17.85 2.21
N PHE A 74 -6.36 -17.80 2.43
CA PHE A 74 -7.02 -16.56 2.84
C PHE A 74 -6.60 -16.09 4.23
N LYS A 75 -6.25 -17.00 5.11
CA LYS A 75 -5.75 -16.69 6.46
C LYS A 75 -4.27 -16.35 6.51
N GLY A 76 -3.55 -16.52 5.38
CA GLY A 76 -2.09 -16.35 5.34
C GLY A 76 -1.31 -17.53 5.95
N ASP A 77 -1.95 -18.69 6.19
CA ASP A 77 -1.27 -19.90 6.65
C ASP A 77 -0.42 -20.53 5.54
N TYR A 78 -0.78 -20.33 4.29
CA TYR A 78 -0.08 -20.75 3.07
C TYR A 78 0.11 -19.56 2.17
N ASP A 79 1.24 -19.52 1.49
CA ASP A 79 1.57 -18.45 0.55
C ASP A 79 1.56 -18.95 -0.89
N ALA A 80 0.86 -18.22 -1.76
CA ALA A 80 0.79 -18.51 -3.19
C ALA A 80 1.46 -17.44 -4.05
N GLU A 81 1.94 -16.35 -3.44
CA GLU A 81 2.60 -15.25 -4.12
C GLU A 81 4.11 -15.41 -4.04
N PRO A 82 4.81 -15.54 -5.20
CA PRO A 82 6.26 -15.67 -5.18
C PRO A 82 6.92 -14.36 -4.76
N ASP A 83 7.94 -14.47 -3.93
CA ASP A 83 8.81 -13.36 -3.59
C ASP A 83 9.53 -12.81 -4.82
N MET A 84 9.75 -11.51 -4.80
CA MET A 84 10.51 -10.86 -5.85
C MET A 84 11.93 -10.55 -5.40
N PHE A 85 12.87 -10.87 -6.26
CA PHE A 85 14.28 -10.59 -6.06
C PHE A 85 14.75 -9.57 -7.09
N TYR A 86 15.55 -8.62 -6.65
CA TYR A 86 16.16 -7.60 -7.49
C TYR A 86 17.67 -7.70 -7.35
N PHE A 87 18.38 -7.75 -8.48
CA PHE A 87 19.84 -7.75 -8.47
C PHE A 87 20.39 -6.49 -9.12
N ASN A 88 21.54 -6.04 -8.61
CA ASN A 88 22.31 -4.94 -9.18
C ASN A 88 23.79 -5.20 -8.85
N ALA A 89 24.58 -5.55 -9.87
CA ALA A 89 26.03 -5.76 -9.75
C ALA A 89 26.70 -5.72 -11.12
N GLY A 90 27.92 -5.15 -11.19
CA GLY A 90 28.73 -5.16 -12.39
C GLY A 90 28.12 -4.44 -13.60
N GLY A 91 27.21 -3.48 -13.39
CA GLY A 91 26.47 -2.82 -14.46
C GLY A 91 25.21 -3.56 -14.92
N HIS A 92 24.96 -4.77 -14.40
CA HIS A 92 23.76 -5.56 -14.66
C HIS A 92 22.73 -5.33 -13.57
N SER A 93 21.45 -5.22 -13.95
CA SER A 93 20.34 -5.09 -13.02
C SER A 93 19.10 -5.75 -13.57
N GLY A 94 18.25 -6.24 -12.68
CA GLY A 94 17.00 -6.87 -13.08
C GLY A 94 16.17 -7.35 -11.91
N SER A 95 14.99 -7.88 -12.23
CA SER A 95 14.10 -8.56 -11.29
C SER A 95 13.92 -10.02 -11.66
N MET A 96 13.68 -10.85 -10.67
CA MET A 96 13.53 -12.29 -10.83
C MET A 96 12.64 -12.87 -9.72
N TYR A 97 12.05 -14.02 -9.99
CA TYR A 97 11.22 -14.77 -9.03
C TYR A 97 11.35 -16.26 -9.27
N PHE A 98 10.95 -17.08 -8.30
CA PHE A 98 10.87 -18.51 -8.47
C PHE A 98 9.47 -18.89 -8.94
N ASP A 99 9.41 -19.46 -10.16
CA ASP A 99 8.15 -19.90 -10.74
C ASP A 99 7.73 -21.23 -10.09
N VAL A 100 6.65 -21.20 -9.32
CA VAL A 100 6.08 -22.36 -8.62
C VAL A 100 5.81 -23.51 -9.56
N LEU A 101 5.39 -23.22 -10.79
CA LEU A 101 5.02 -24.23 -11.80
C LEU A 101 6.24 -24.91 -12.42
N LYS A 102 7.39 -24.24 -12.44
CA LYS A 102 8.66 -24.75 -13.00
C LYS A 102 9.62 -25.27 -11.95
N ASN A 103 9.19 -25.25 -10.70
CA ASN A 103 10.07 -25.52 -9.58
C ASN A 103 10.48 -26.99 -9.50
N ASN A 104 11.74 -27.29 -9.81
CA ASN A 104 12.35 -28.62 -9.67
C ASN A 104 12.92 -28.87 -8.26
N ARG A 105 12.77 -27.95 -7.29
CA ARG A 105 13.27 -28.04 -5.89
C ARG A 105 14.71 -28.51 -5.80
N GLN A 106 15.55 -28.01 -6.68
CA GLN A 106 16.95 -28.39 -6.76
C GLN A 106 17.80 -27.62 -5.75
N LEU A 107 18.92 -28.22 -5.35
CA LEU A 107 19.92 -27.58 -4.51
C LEU A 107 20.38 -26.21 -5.08
N ASN A 108 20.50 -26.14 -6.41
CA ASN A 108 20.86 -24.94 -7.14
C ASN A 108 19.65 -24.47 -7.95
N ALA A 109 18.80 -23.66 -7.33
CA ALA A 109 17.58 -23.16 -7.95
C ALA A 109 17.88 -22.02 -8.93
N VAL A 110 17.24 -22.05 -10.10
CA VAL A 110 17.38 -21.01 -11.14
C VAL A 110 16.07 -20.23 -11.21
N PRO A 111 16.08 -18.92 -10.88
CA PRO A 111 14.89 -18.09 -10.96
C PRO A 111 14.52 -17.74 -12.40
N THR A 112 13.27 -17.33 -12.59
CA THR A 112 12.81 -16.69 -13.83
C THR A 112 13.18 -15.22 -13.79
N ILE A 113 14.00 -14.76 -14.73
CA ILE A 113 14.43 -13.35 -14.84
C ILE A 113 13.43 -12.58 -15.72
N GLN A 114 12.95 -11.44 -15.24
CA GLN A 114 11.96 -10.58 -15.89
C GLN A 114 12.57 -9.40 -16.67
N THR A 115 13.82 -9.44 -17.06
CA THR A 115 14.43 -8.39 -17.89
C THR A 115 14.25 -8.69 -19.38
N GLN A 116 14.23 -7.65 -20.23
CA GLN A 116 14.18 -7.81 -21.69
C GLN A 116 15.46 -8.43 -22.25
N GLU A 117 16.58 -8.24 -21.58
CA GLU A 117 17.89 -8.78 -21.95
C GLU A 117 18.29 -9.87 -20.96
N LYS A 118 18.36 -11.11 -21.44
CA LYS A 118 18.87 -12.25 -20.66
C LYS A 118 20.41 -12.28 -20.71
N VAL A 119 21.03 -11.24 -20.15
CA VAL A 119 22.48 -11.05 -20.18
C VAL A 119 23.21 -11.69 -18.99
N VAL A 120 22.49 -12.28 -18.04
CA VAL A 120 23.08 -12.92 -16.86
C VAL A 120 22.38 -14.23 -16.53
N LYS A 121 23.13 -15.16 -15.92
CA LYS A 121 22.61 -16.37 -15.29
C LYS A 121 22.66 -16.21 -13.77
N MET A 122 21.49 -16.30 -13.11
CA MET A 122 21.37 -16.30 -11.65
C MET A 122 21.14 -17.72 -11.14
N VAL A 123 21.81 -18.08 -10.04
CA VAL A 123 21.64 -19.37 -9.36
C VAL A 123 21.58 -19.13 -7.86
N TYR A 124 20.58 -19.70 -7.21
CA TYR A 124 20.42 -19.70 -5.76
C TYR A 124 20.73 -21.08 -5.17
N ASN A 125 21.68 -21.15 -4.25
CA ASN A 125 21.94 -22.34 -3.50
C ASN A 125 21.04 -22.40 -2.26
N THR A 126 20.10 -23.34 -2.24
CA THR A 126 19.07 -23.43 -1.20
C THR A 126 19.61 -23.91 0.15
N SER A 127 20.74 -24.65 0.17
CA SER A 127 21.33 -25.16 1.41
C SER A 127 22.04 -24.08 2.22
N ASN A 128 22.90 -23.28 1.57
CA ASN A 128 23.66 -22.24 2.25
C ASN A 128 23.03 -20.84 2.08
N LYS A 129 21.93 -20.77 1.32
CA LYS A 129 21.18 -19.53 1.04
C LYS A 129 22.09 -18.45 0.44
N THR A 130 22.76 -18.75 -0.69
CA THR A 130 23.67 -17.83 -1.38
C THR A 130 23.33 -17.71 -2.86
N TRP A 131 23.71 -16.58 -3.46
CA TRP A 131 23.51 -16.32 -4.89
C TRP A 131 24.85 -16.36 -5.65
N THR A 132 24.78 -16.82 -6.90
CA THR A 132 25.84 -16.68 -7.87
C THR A 132 25.25 -16.10 -9.15
N MET A 133 25.86 -15.04 -9.67
CA MET A 133 25.55 -14.46 -10.97
C MET A 133 26.73 -14.72 -11.92
N THR A 134 26.45 -15.09 -13.16
CA THR A 134 27.45 -15.18 -14.23
C THR A 134 26.96 -14.38 -15.41
N ASP A 135 27.78 -13.43 -15.91
CA ASP A 135 27.46 -12.66 -17.08
C ASP A 135 27.91 -13.36 -18.39
N LEU A 136 27.62 -12.73 -19.54
CA LEU A 136 27.98 -13.27 -20.86
C LEU A 136 29.49 -13.30 -21.11
N GLU A 137 30.26 -12.48 -20.42
CA GLU A 137 31.72 -12.39 -20.52
C GLU A 137 32.42 -13.42 -19.63
N GLY A 138 31.64 -14.14 -18.80
CA GLY A 138 32.13 -15.18 -17.92
C GLY A 138 32.62 -14.68 -16.55
N TYR A 139 32.36 -13.44 -16.18
CA TYR A 139 32.60 -12.97 -14.81
C TYR A 139 31.62 -13.64 -13.85
N VAL A 140 32.13 -14.07 -12.72
CA VAL A 140 31.34 -14.72 -11.65
C VAL A 140 31.25 -13.80 -10.45
N TYR A 141 30.03 -13.47 -10.06
CA TYR A 141 29.69 -12.63 -8.91
C TYR A 141 29.12 -13.52 -7.80
N SER A 142 29.66 -13.42 -6.60
CA SER A 142 29.23 -14.22 -5.44
C SER A 142 28.61 -13.33 -4.37
N PHE A 143 27.43 -13.76 -3.84
CA PHE A 143 26.68 -13.03 -2.83
C PHE A 143 26.38 -13.98 -1.67
N SER A 144 27.04 -13.80 -0.53
CA SER A 144 26.89 -14.67 0.64
C SER A 144 26.67 -13.91 1.96
N THR A 145 27.07 -12.66 2.03
CA THR A 145 26.84 -11.79 3.20
C THR A 145 25.39 -11.36 3.25
N LYS A 146 24.64 -11.81 4.28
CA LYS A 146 23.18 -11.73 4.36
C LYS A 146 22.72 -10.64 5.30
N GLU A 147 21.80 -9.80 4.82
CA GLU A 147 20.97 -8.94 5.65
C GLU A 147 19.79 -9.75 6.22
N ILE A 148 19.52 -9.57 7.50
CA ILE A 148 18.44 -10.28 8.20
C ILE A 148 17.48 -9.26 8.79
N THR A 149 16.20 -9.41 8.47
CA THR A 149 15.12 -8.61 9.02
C THR A 149 14.29 -9.42 10.01
N TYR A 150 14.01 -8.83 11.16
CA TYR A 150 13.15 -9.37 12.22
C TYR A 150 11.89 -8.52 12.28
N TYR A 151 10.72 -9.14 12.23
CA TYR A 151 9.42 -8.47 12.21
C TYR A 151 8.76 -8.47 13.59
N PHE A 152 8.14 -7.34 13.93
CA PHE A 152 7.42 -7.12 15.18
C PHE A 152 6.06 -6.52 14.86
N LEU A 153 5.01 -7.04 15.49
CA LEU A 153 3.62 -6.64 15.27
C LEU A 153 2.83 -6.63 16.57
N ASN A 154 1.94 -5.67 16.75
CA ASN A 154 0.88 -5.69 17.76
C ASN A 154 -0.40 -5.10 17.17
N THR A 155 -1.53 -5.73 17.46
CA THR A 155 -2.85 -5.29 17.03
C THR A 155 -3.65 -4.83 18.25
N ILE A 156 -4.16 -3.60 18.18
CA ILE A 156 -4.90 -2.95 19.27
C ILE A 156 -6.20 -2.39 18.69
N ASP A 157 -7.28 -2.46 19.47
CA ASP A 157 -8.63 -2.05 19.05
C ASP A 157 -8.91 -0.54 19.15
N PHE A 158 -7.90 0.26 19.50
CA PHE A 158 -7.97 1.72 19.52
C PHE A 158 -6.65 2.37 19.10
N PHE A 159 -6.74 3.58 18.53
CA PHE A 159 -5.58 4.33 18.09
C PHE A 159 -4.76 4.88 19.27
N GLN A 160 -3.46 4.61 19.26
CA GLN A 160 -2.51 5.10 20.27
C GLN A 160 -1.49 6.04 19.63
N THR A 161 -1.33 7.22 20.22
CA THR A 161 -0.33 8.22 19.80
C THR A 161 1.04 8.00 20.46
N ASP A 162 1.07 7.34 21.60
CA ASP A 162 2.23 7.13 22.46
C ASP A 162 2.79 5.69 22.41
N ILE A 163 2.38 4.91 21.41
CA ILE A 163 2.88 3.55 21.21
C ILE A 163 4.42 3.55 21.12
N THR A 164 5.05 2.64 21.84
CA THR A 164 6.50 2.42 21.81
C THR A 164 6.82 0.99 21.43
N ARG A 165 8.08 0.69 21.07
CA ARG A 165 8.50 -0.67 20.70
C ARG A 165 8.29 -1.71 21.80
N SER A 166 8.30 -1.31 23.07
CA SER A 166 8.02 -2.22 24.19
C SER A 166 6.60 -2.77 24.19
N HIS A 167 5.68 -2.15 23.47
CA HIS A 167 4.29 -2.61 23.31
C HIS A 167 4.09 -3.49 22.06
N ILE A 168 5.13 -3.74 21.27
CA ILE A 168 5.06 -4.45 19.99
C ILE A 168 5.95 -5.70 20.10
N PHE A 169 5.38 -6.88 19.80
CA PHE A 169 5.99 -8.18 20.06
C PHE A 169 6.54 -8.82 18.78
N PRO A 170 7.49 -9.79 18.88
CA PRO A 170 7.95 -10.54 17.72
C PRO A 170 6.79 -11.22 16.99
N TYR A 171 6.80 -11.15 15.66
CA TYR A 171 5.84 -11.85 14.84
C TYR A 171 6.13 -13.36 14.83
N TYR A 172 5.20 -14.16 15.32
CA TYR A 172 5.46 -15.58 15.64
C TYR A 172 5.64 -16.48 14.42
N ASN A 173 5.01 -16.18 13.30
CA ASN A 173 5.05 -17.08 12.15
C ASN A 173 6.36 -16.99 11.36
N GLU A 174 6.97 -15.81 11.28
CA GLU A 174 8.24 -15.58 10.60
C GLU A 174 9.06 -14.49 11.28
N PRO A 175 9.73 -14.81 12.39
CA PRO A 175 10.41 -13.81 13.20
C PRO A 175 11.63 -13.20 12.49
N GLN A 176 12.20 -13.89 11.48
CA GLN A 176 13.38 -13.44 10.77
C GLN A 176 13.44 -13.96 9.34
N ILE A 177 13.78 -13.07 8.41
CA ILE A 177 13.90 -13.39 6.98
C ILE A 177 15.19 -12.79 6.43
N VAL A 178 15.84 -13.49 5.49
CA VAL A 178 16.95 -12.91 4.72
C VAL A 178 16.37 -12.00 3.65
N THR A 179 16.62 -10.70 3.76
CA THR A 179 16.06 -9.65 2.89
C THR A 179 17.05 -9.13 1.84
N ALA A 180 18.37 -9.32 2.05
CA ALA A 180 19.35 -8.99 1.02
C ALA A 180 20.62 -9.84 1.13
N TRP A 181 21.35 -9.91 0.03
CA TRP A 181 22.68 -10.55 -0.08
C TRP A 181 23.64 -9.55 -0.72
N MET A 182 24.71 -9.23 -0.03
CA MET A 182 25.75 -8.33 -0.50
C MET A 182 26.75 -9.05 -1.40
N LEU A 183 27.31 -8.35 -2.37
CA LEU A 183 28.33 -8.85 -3.28
C LEU A 183 29.65 -9.02 -2.51
N ASP A 184 30.14 -10.27 -2.38
CA ASP A 184 31.39 -10.58 -1.67
C ASP A 184 32.60 -10.61 -2.60
N SER A 185 32.42 -11.04 -3.85
CA SER A 185 33.52 -11.06 -4.80
C SER A 185 33.05 -11.07 -6.25
N VAL A 186 33.93 -10.59 -7.13
CA VAL A 186 33.84 -10.76 -8.58
C VAL A 186 35.10 -11.47 -9.03
N THR A 187 34.96 -12.56 -9.78
CA THR A 187 36.07 -13.34 -10.33
C THR A 187 36.00 -13.28 -11.85
N SER A 188 37.06 -12.83 -12.49
CA SER A 188 37.16 -12.80 -13.95
C SER A 188 37.42 -14.20 -14.52
N PRO A 189 37.17 -14.45 -15.82
CA PRO A 189 37.49 -15.71 -16.48
C PRO A 189 38.96 -16.13 -16.37
N ASN A 190 39.86 -15.15 -16.25
CA ASN A 190 41.31 -15.36 -16.10
C ASN A 190 41.77 -15.50 -14.64
N GLY A 191 40.83 -15.60 -13.68
CA GLY A 191 41.13 -15.80 -12.26
C GLY A 191 41.44 -14.53 -11.46
N GLY A 192 41.47 -13.33 -12.07
CA GLY A 192 41.58 -12.06 -11.34
C GLY A 192 40.37 -11.86 -10.43
N LYS A 193 40.60 -11.36 -9.21
CA LYS A 193 39.57 -11.27 -8.18
C LYS A 193 39.47 -9.88 -7.55
N ILE A 194 38.21 -9.41 -7.41
CA ILE A 194 37.86 -8.25 -6.57
C ILE A 194 37.08 -8.77 -5.36
N THR A 195 37.40 -8.32 -4.18
CA THR A 195 36.70 -8.70 -2.93
C THR A 195 36.12 -7.50 -2.23
N PHE A 196 34.96 -7.69 -1.60
CA PHE A 196 34.20 -6.68 -0.89
C PHE A 196 34.13 -7.06 0.60
N SER A 197 34.42 -6.13 1.47
CA SER A 197 34.36 -6.32 2.92
C SER A 197 33.31 -5.38 3.53
N TYR A 198 32.63 -5.85 4.55
CA TYR A 198 31.51 -5.14 5.17
C TYR A 198 31.66 -5.04 6.66
N LYS A 199 30.98 -4.05 7.26
CA LYS A 199 30.76 -3.92 8.70
C LYS A 199 29.29 -4.13 8.99
N LYS A 200 28.99 -4.91 10.03
CA LYS A 200 27.63 -5.18 10.49
C LYS A 200 27.12 -4.03 11.36
N GLU A 201 25.87 -3.66 11.14
CA GLU A 201 25.11 -2.72 11.97
C GLU A 201 23.70 -3.27 12.17
N SER A 202 23.07 -2.90 13.27
CA SER A 202 21.67 -3.24 13.53
C SER A 202 20.86 -1.99 13.75
N ILE A 203 19.77 -1.84 13.01
CA ILE A 203 18.90 -0.67 13.06
C ILE A 203 17.46 -1.06 13.36
N PHE A 204 16.68 -0.09 13.86
CA PHE A 204 15.23 -0.18 13.91
C PHE A 204 14.61 0.69 12.82
N THR A 205 13.59 0.16 12.14
CA THR A 205 12.74 0.98 11.27
C THR A 205 11.77 1.84 12.11
N PRO A 206 11.26 2.95 11.57
CA PRO A 206 10.16 3.67 12.19
C PRO A 206 8.96 2.75 12.44
N ILE A 207 8.19 3.03 13.51
CA ILE A 207 6.93 2.34 13.74
C ILE A 207 5.95 2.74 12.64
N SER A 208 5.42 1.74 11.92
CA SER A 208 4.33 1.88 10.94
C SER A 208 3.01 1.53 11.59
N THR A 209 1.94 2.15 11.13
CA THR A 209 0.57 1.90 11.60
C THR A 209 -0.31 1.59 10.40
N THR A 210 -1.07 0.49 10.46
CA THR A 210 -2.16 0.21 9.52
C THR A 210 -3.49 0.19 10.25
N GLU A 211 -4.58 0.43 9.56
CA GLU A 211 -5.93 0.50 10.11
C GLU A 211 -6.81 -0.55 9.44
N ASP A 212 -7.44 -1.39 10.27
CA ASP A 212 -8.42 -2.37 9.84
C ASP A 212 -9.81 -1.93 10.30
N VAL A 213 -10.70 -1.80 9.35
CA VAL A 213 -12.11 -1.50 9.61
C VAL A 213 -12.91 -2.75 9.34
N ILE A 214 -13.51 -3.33 10.39
CA ILE A 214 -14.24 -4.59 10.33
C ILE A 214 -15.72 -4.31 10.54
N SER A 215 -16.53 -4.64 9.54
CA SER A 215 -17.97 -4.44 9.51
C SER A 215 -18.69 -5.77 9.44
N LEU A 216 -19.68 -5.99 10.30
CA LEU A 216 -20.54 -7.16 10.20
C LEU A 216 -21.50 -6.99 9.02
N SER A 217 -21.38 -7.86 8.01
CA SER A 217 -22.19 -7.83 6.79
C SER A 217 -23.44 -8.72 6.91
N LYS A 218 -23.29 -9.94 7.43
CA LYS A 218 -24.39 -10.92 7.47
C LYS A 218 -24.18 -11.97 8.56
N ILE A 219 -25.26 -12.44 9.14
CA ILE A 219 -25.27 -13.64 9.99
C ILE A 219 -26.13 -14.71 9.29
N VAL A 220 -25.59 -15.92 9.18
CA VAL A 220 -26.29 -17.07 8.61
C VAL A 220 -26.53 -18.10 9.71
N ASN A 221 -27.74 -18.69 9.73
CA ASN A 221 -28.17 -19.72 10.68
C ASN A 221 -28.32 -19.28 12.15
N GLY A 222 -28.65 -18.00 12.40
CA GLY A 222 -28.96 -17.55 13.77
C GLY A 222 -29.77 -16.25 13.73
N GLN A 223 -30.80 -16.16 14.55
CA GLN A 223 -31.49 -14.89 14.81
C GLN A 223 -30.69 -14.10 15.84
N LEU A 224 -30.38 -12.85 15.58
CA LEU A 224 -29.88 -11.93 16.61
C LEU A 224 -30.99 -11.68 17.60
N SER A 225 -30.90 -12.29 18.81
CA SER A 225 -31.75 -11.87 19.91
C SER A 225 -31.32 -10.47 20.37
N SER A 226 -32.26 -9.70 20.91
CA SER A 226 -32.02 -8.38 21.49
C SER A 226 -30.95 -8.35 22.60
N GLN A 227 -30.49 -9.51 23.06
CA GLN A 227 -29.45 -9.67 24.07
C GLN A 227 -28.05 -9.99 23.52
N SER A 228 -27.89 -10.11 22.19
CA SER A 228 -26.61 -10.46 21.54
C SER A 228 -25.76 -9.30 20.98
N PRO A 229 -26.03 -8.00 21.19
CA PRO A 229 -25.38 -6.92 20.48
C PRO A 229 -23.88 -6.78 20.77
N GLN A 230 -23.38 -7.32 21.86
CA GLN A 230 -22.01 -7.06 22.32
C GLN A 230 -20.94 -7.83 21.56
N TYR A 231 -21.27 -8.91 20.86
CA TYR A 231 -20.31 -9.77 20.17
C TYR A 231 -20.20 -9.50 18.66
N PHE A 232 -21.20 -8.82 18.09
CA PHE A 232 -21.30 -8.56 16.65
C PHE A 232 -21.30 -7.06 16.38
N THR A 233 -20.28 -6.37 16.83
CA THR A 233 -20.13 -4.93 16.60
C THR A 233 -19.05 -4.68 15.57
N ASN A 234 -19.18 -3.56 14.85
CA ASN A 234 -18.12 -3.03 14.03
C ASN A 234 -16.88 -2.76 14.89
N LYS A 235 -15.73 -3.22 14.41
CA LYS A 235 -14.45 -3.09 15.12
C LYS A 235 -13.47 -2.27 14.30
N PHE A 236 -12.63 -1.56 15.01
CA PHE A 236 -11.48 -0.87 14.45
C PHE A 236 -10.24 -1.49 15.10
N ASN A 237 -9.31 -1.97 14.28
CA ASN A 237 -8.02 -2.43 14.77
C ASN A 237 -6.93 -1.58 14.17
N TYR A 238 -5.91 -1.31 14.95
CA TYR A 238 -4.69 -0.64 14.51
C TYR A 238 -3.53 -1.61 14.69
N ASN A 239 -2.85 -1.90 13.58
CA ASN A 239 -1.70 -2.78 13.58
C ASN A 239 -0.44 -1.91 13.62
N TYR A 240 0.30 -2.01 14.69
CA TYR A 240 1.59 -1.33 14.87
C TYR A 240 2.71 -2.29 14.59
N SER A 241 3.59 -1.94 13.67
CA SER A 241 4.70 -2.80 13.28
C SER A 241 6.00 -2.01 13.14
N TYR A 242 7.11 -2.70 13.37
CA TYR A 242 8.45 -2.23 13.02
C TYR A 242 9.33 -3.43 12.71
N SER A 243 10.50 -3.16 12.13
CA SER A 243 11.51 -4.18 11.89
C SER A 243 12.81 -3.82 12.59
N LYS A 244 13.53 -4.86 13.05
CA LYS A 244 14.95 -4.78 13.35
C LYS A 244 15.69 -5.35 12.15
N ILE A 245 16.64 -4.60 11.59
CA ILE A 245 17.41 -5.02 10.42
C ILE A 245 18.87 -5.13 10.81
N GLU A 246 19.46 -6.31 10.62
CA GLU A 246 20.90 -6.55 10.68
C GLU A 246 21.48 -6.33 9.29
N GLN A 247 21.91 -5.11 9.02
CA GLN A 247 22.42 -4.67 7.73
C GLN A 247 23.94 -4.66 7.65
N TRP A 248 24.48 -4.52 6.44
CA TRP A 248 25.91 -4.50 6.18
C TRP A 248 26.31 -3.26 5.39
N THR A 249 27.26 -2.50 5.94
CA THR A 249 27.82 -1.30 5.34
C THR A 249 29.16 -1.62 4.71
N LEU A 250 29.35 -1.25 3.43
CA LEU A 250 30.60 -1.50 2.71
C LEU A 250 31.77 -0.79 3.41
N SER A 251 32.82 -1.55 3.74
CA SER A 251 34.00 -1.05 4.45
C SER A 251 35.26 -0.99 3.60
N ALA A 252 35.41 -1.94 2.66
CA ALA A 252 36.55 -1.93 1.74
C ALA A 252 36.26 -2.72 0.45
N ILE A 253 36.96 -2.33 -0.63
CA ILE A 253 37.08 -3.10 -1.88
C ILE A 253 38.56 -3.32 -2.10
N THR A 254 38.97 -4.59 -2.25
CA THR A 254 40.37 -4.97 -2.53
C THR A 254 40.45 -5.61 -3.91
N PHE A 255 41.40 -5.17 -4.70
CA PHE A 255 41.66 -5.62 -6.06
C PHE A 255 43.16 -5.72 -6.30
N GLU A 256 43.58 -6.31 -7.41
CA GLU A 256 45.00 -6.55 -7.69
C GLU A 256 45.86 -5.26 -7.66
N GLY A 257 45.31 -4.13 -8.09
CA GLY A 257 46.01 -2.82 -8.14
C GLY A 257 45.97 -2.02 -6.84
N GLY A 258 45.31 -2.46 -5.78
CA GLY A 258 45.19 -1.69 -4.54
C GLY A 258 43.92 -1.93 -3.73
N LYS A 259 43.54 -0.90 -2.99
CA LYS A 259 42.41 -0.96 -2.06
C LYS A 259 41.62 0.36 -2.04
N VAL A 260 40.32 0.25 -1.89
CA VAL A 260 39.45 1.38 -1.53
C VAL A 260 38.86 1.15 -0.17
N GLU A 261 38.96 2.11 0.73
CA GLU A 261 38.42 2.04 2.09
C GLU A 261 37.35 3.12 2.30
N PHE A 262 36.27 2.73 2.97
CA PHE A 262 35.13 3.58 3.28
C PHE A 262 35.12 3.90 4.77
N GLY A 263 35.49 5.16 5.09
CA GLY A 263 35.47 5.66 6.48
C GLY A 263 34.09 6.16 6.84
N THR A 264 33.69 5.93 8.09
CA THR A 264 32.35 6.28 8.58
C THR A 264 32.39 7.15 9.82
N THR A 265 31.31 7.87 10.11
CA THR A 265 31.07 8.64 11.33
C THR A 265 29.63 8.48 11.78
N ASP A 266 29.36 8.75 13.05
CA ASP A 266 28.04 8.64 13.64
C ASP A 266 26.99 9.51 12.95
N ARG A 267 25.74 9.00 12.85
CA ARG A 267 24.56 9.74 12.42
C ARG A 267 23.46 9.70 13.49
N GLU A 268 22.53 10.68 13.42
CA GLU A 268 21.53 10.88 14.46
C GLU A 268 20.10 10.49 14.02
N ASP A 269 19.83 10.39 12.73
CA ASP A 269 18.49 10.27 12.16
C ASP A 269 17.97 8.83 12.03
N ILE A 270 18.76 7.83 12.45
CA ILE A 270 18.34 6.41 12.51
C ILE A 270 18.65 5.85 13.89
N GLU A 271 17.70 5.12 14.44
CA GLU A 271 17.85 4.46 15.72
C GLU A 271 18.63 3.15 15.59
N SER A 272 19.72 3.04 16.37
CA SER A 272 20.47 1.79 16.48
C SER A 272 19.72 0.78 17.33
N ALA A 273 19.69 -0.48 16.88
CA ALA A 273 19.19 -1.61 17.67
C ALA A 273 20.26 -2.17 18.64
N GLU A 274 21.47 -1.59 18.64
CA GLU A 274 22.56 -1.97 19.53
C GLU A 274 22.76 -0.91 20.61
N THR A 275 22.66 -1.33 21.88
CA THR A 275 22.77 -0.42 23.02
C THR A 275 24.14 0.31 23.02
N GLY A 276 24.10 1.63 23.15
CA GLY A 276 25.28 2.48 23.23
C GLY A 276 26.01 2.69 21.90
N LYS A 277 25.49 2.17 20.79
CA LYS A 277 26.06 2.40 19.45
C LYS A 277 25.18 3.33 18.63
N LYS A 278 25.80 4.08 17.73
CA LYS A 278 25.12 4.90 16.73
C LYS A 278 25.29 4.29 15.34
N VAL A 279 24.29 4.47 14.51
CA VAL A 279 24.34 4.10 13.08
C VAL A 279 25.33 5.02 12.37
N GLN A 280 25.97 4.52 11.32
CA GLN A 280 27.05 5.19 10.64
C GLN A 280 26.61 5.82 9.31
N LYS A 281 27.23 6.96 8.94
CA LYS A 281 27.18 7.56 7.61
C LYS A 281 28.57 7.58 6.99
N LEU A 282 28.65 7.50 5.66
CA LEU A 282 29.90 7.59 4.92
C LEU A 282 30.54 8.96 5.10
N SER A 283 31.78 9.02 5.59
CA SER A 283 32.51 10.28 5.79
C SER A 283 33.69 10.46 4.85
N SER A 284 34.31 9.36 4.42
CA SER A 284 35.45 9.41 3.51
C SER A 284 35.58 8.18 2.62
N ILE A 285 36.18 8.37 1.45
CA ILE A 285 36.60 7.30 0.55
C ILE A 285 38.08 7.48 0.31
N LYS A 286 38.90 6.47 0.68
CA LYS A 286 40.36 6.48 0.52
C LYS A 286 40.77 5.43 -0.48
N VAL A 287 41.62 5.82 -1.44
CA VAL A 287 42.20 4.91 -2.43
C VAL A 287 43.69 4.80 -2.17
N SER A 288 44.19 3.57 -2.05
CA SER A 288 45.61 3.26 -1.84
C SER A 288 46.09 2.25 -2.88
N ASP A 289 47.40 2.32 -3.17
CA ASP A 289 48.08 1.31 -4.00
C ASP A 289 48.36 0.03 -3.22
N THR A 290 49.02 -0.95 -3.87
CA THR A 290 49.40 -2.23 -3.27
C THR A 290 50.43 -2.11 -2.16
N ALA A 291 51.25 -1.04 -2.15
CA ALA A 291 52.21 -0.73 -1.08
C ALA A 291 51.58 -0.01 0.10
N GLY A 292 50.26 0.32 0.01
CA GLY A 292 49.55 1.06 1.05
C GLY A 292 49.70 2.58 0.95
N ASN A 293 50.34 3.11 -0.10
CA ASN A 293 50.48 4.55 -0.27
C ASN A 293 49.12 5.15 -0.64
N LEU A 294 48.74 6.21 0.05
CA LEU A 294 47.48 6.92 -0.20
C LEU A 294 47.56 7.70 -1.53
N ILE A 295 46.67 7.35 -2.46
CA ILE A 295 46.55 7.99 -3.78
C ILE A 295 45.56 9.15 -3.73
N LYS A 296 44.39 8.93 -3.11
CA LYS A 296 43.30 9.90 -3.09
C LYS A 296 42.45 9.77 -1.82
N THR A 297 41.99 10.89 -1.29
CA THR A 297 40.93 10.93 -0.27
C THR A 297 39.81 11.85 -0.73
N THR A 298 38.61 11.32 -0.78
CA THR A 298 37.36 12.09 -1.00
C THR A 298 36.59 12.14 0.32
N MET A 299 36.15 13.33 0.73
CA MET A 299 35.39 13.57 1.96
C MET A 299 33.96 13.95 1.63
N LEU A 300 33.05 13.58 2.53
CA LEU A 300 31.63 13.89 2.46
C LEU A 300 31.21 14.67 3.70
N GLU A 301 30.47 15.76 3.52
CA GLU A 301 29.89 16.57 4.59
C GLU A 301 28.36 16.51 4.50
N TYR A 302 27.70 16.66 5.64
CA TYR A 302 26.26 16.46 5.78
C TYR A 302 25.60 17.61 6.53
N LYS A 303 24.29 17.74 6.31
CA LYS A 303 23.35 18.52 7.13
C LYS A 303 22.11 17.69 7.41
N TYR A 304 21.28 18.13 8.35
CA TYR A 304 20.00 17.48 8.62
C TYR A 304 18.83 18.35 8.19
N LEU A 305 17.82 17.72 7.59
CA LEU A 305 16.50 18.28 7.45
C LEU A 305 15.73 17.95 8.73
N LEU A 306 15.47 18.99 9.54
CA LEU A 306 14.89 18.82 10.86
C LEU A 306 13.40 18.51 10.79
N SER A 307 12.93 17.67 11.70
CA SER A 307 11.50 17.43 11.91
C SER A 307 10.82 18.70 12.45
N GLY A 308 9.60 18.96 11.96
CA GLY A 308 8.85 20.16 12.32
C GLY A 308 8.08 20.11 13.64
N MET A 309 8.00 18.96 14.30
CA MET A 309 7.40 18.82 15.63
C MET A 309 8.44 19.06 16.71
N ALA A 310 7.96 19.53 17.89
CA ALA A 310 8.80 19.71 19.06
C ALA A 310 9.62 18.44 19.28
N ALA A 311 10.93 18.62 19.30
CA ALA A 311 11.93 17.55 19.27
C ALA A 311 11.50 16.36 20.13
N THR A 312 11.21 15.25 19.48
CA THR A 312 11.49 13.98 20.13
C THR A 312 12.99 14.02 20.42
N THR A 313 13.39 13.86 21.65
CA THR A 313 14.69 14.19 22.23
C THR A 313 15.89 13.51 21.54
N ASN A 314 15.68 12.73 20.46
CA ASN A 314 16.64 11.78 19.93
C ASN A 314 17.07 12.02 18.46
N GLY A 315 16.48 12.99 17.71
CA GLY A 315 16.84 13.26 16.31
C GLY A 315 16.41 12.20 15.28
N TYR A 316 15.79 11.10 15.70
CA TYR A 316 15.43 9.99 14.80
C TYR A 316 14.40 10.33 13.72
N ASP A 317 13.68 11.42 13.91
CA ASP A 317 12.71 11.95 12.94
C ASP A 317 13.32 12.90 11.90
N ASP A 318 14.60 13.24 12.03
CA ASP A 318 15.32 14.05 11.05
C ASP A 318 15.71 13.23 9.80
N ARG A 319 16.21 13.86 8.76
CA ARG A 319 16.70 13.20 7.54
C ARG A 319 18.10 13.70 7.21
N LEU A 320 19.02 12.77 6.98
CA LEU A 320 20.39 13.06 6.57
C LEU A 320 20.41 13.58 5.12
N LEU A 321 21.02 14.74 4.87
CA LEU A 321 21.23 15.32 3.56
C LEU A 321 22.72 15.45 3.27
N LEU A 322 23.18 14.97 2.11
CA LEU A 322 24.54 15.19 1.65
C LEU A 322 24.73 16.67 1.26
N SER A 323 25.65 17.39 1.90
CA SER A 323 25.83 18.81 1.67
C SER A 323 27.03 19.13 0.79
N LYS A 324 28.15 18.40 0.95
CA LYS A 324 29.35 18.60 0.14
C LYS A 324 30.09 17.30 -0.13
N VAL A 325 30.75 17.25 -1.27
CA VAL A 325 31.75 16.23 -1.62
C VAL A 325 32.99 16.94 -2.12
N TYR A 326 34.18 16.59 -1.63
CA TYR A 326 35.43 17.21 -2.07
C TYR A 326 36.63 16.28 -1.88
N ASP A 327 37.68 16.52 -2.67
CA ASP A 327 38.96 15.85 -2.52
C ASP A 327 39.88 16.61 -1.55
N VAL A 328 40.75 15.87 -0.83
CA VAL A 328 41.70 16.44 0.12
C VAL A 328 43.11 16.21 -0.41
N ALA A 329 43.92 17.30 -0.46
CA ALA A 329 45.34 17.27 -0.74
C ALA A 329 46.07 18.08 0.35
N GLY A 330 46.70 17.39 1.29
CA GLY A 330 47.22 18.02 2.53
C GLY A 330 46.09 18.64 3.34
N SER A 331 46.15 19.93 3.62
CA SER A 331 45.10 20.69 4.31
C SER A 331 44.09 21.37 3.39
N LYS A 332 44.22 21.25 2.07
CA LYS A 332 43.37 21.95 1.08
C LYS A 332 42.21 21.07 0.62
N LYS A 333 41.03 21.71 0.54
CA LYS A 333 39.85 21.14 -0.11
C LYS A 333 39.90 21.49 -1.60
N ASN A 334 39.84 20.48 -2.45
CA ASN A 334 39.81 20.61 -3.91
C ASN A 334 38.55 19.97 -4.46
N ASN A 335 38.16 20.33 -5.67
CA ASN A 335 37.02 19.74 -6.38
C ASN A 335 35.72 19.73 -5.52
N VAL A 336 35.39 20.89 -4.92
CA VAL A 336 34.24 20.98 -4.01
C VAL A 336 32.94 21.02 -4.80
N TYR A 337 32.10 20.01 -4.61
CA TYR A 337 30.69 19.98 -5.00
C TYR A 337 29.84 20.35 -3.81
N THR A 338 28.86 21.24 -4.00
CA THR A 338 27.88 21.60 -2.95
C THR A 338 26.48 21.28 -3.41
N MET A 339 25.68 20.67 -2.52
CA MET A 339 24.30 20.28 -2.77
C MET A 339 23.34 21.09 -1.91
N ASP A 340 22.35 21.72 -2.58
CA ASP A 340 21.24 22.43 -1.93
C ASP A 340 19.92 21.78 -2.26
N TYR A 341 18.99 21.86 -1.29
CA TYR A 341 17.72 21.14 -1.32
C TYR A 341 16.54 22.09 -1.15
N ASN A 342 15.38 21.65 -1.56
CA ASN A 342 14.12 22.30 -1.23
C ASN A 342 13.88 22.11 0.27
N MET A 343 14.19 23.14 1.05
CA MET A 343 14.09 23.09 2.51
C MET A 343 12.66 23.34 2.98
N GLY A 344 12.32 22.77 4.11
CA GLY A 344 11.01 22.88 4.77
C GLY A 344 11.00 22.06 6.06
N LYS A 345 9.82 21.79 6.59
CA LYS A 345 9.63 20.96 7.77
C LYS A 345 8.83 19.71 7.37
N LEU A 346 9.40 18.54 7.56
CA LEU A 346 8.70 17.27 7.44
C LEU A 346 8.13 16.85 8.80
N PRO A 347 7.02 16.12 8.85
CA PRO A 347 6.54 15.54 10.09
C PRO A 347 7.46 14.38 10.55
N PRO A 348 7.28 13.85 11.78
CA PRO A 348 7.92 12.61 12.21
C PRO A 348 7.70 11.49 11.21
N LYS A 349 8.68 10.57 11.09
CA LYS A 349 8.63 9.45 10.12
C LYS A 349 7.41 8.53 10.29
N ARG A 350 6.84 8.47 11.49
CA ARG A 350 5.61 7.70 11.80
C ARG A 350 4.30 8.47 11.58
N SER A 351 4.37 9.70 11.05
CA SER A 351 3.18 10.52 10.85
C SER A 351 2.24 9.94 9.80
N LEU A 352 0.95 10.03 10.07
CA LEU A 352 -0.13 9.65 9.15
C LEU A 352 -0.59 10.81 8.26
N SER A 353 0.10 11.98 8.31
CA SER A 353 -0.16 13.15 7.46
C SER A 353 0.40 12.92 6.06
N VAL A 354 -0.19 11.99 5.32
CA VAL A 354 0.30 11.51 4.02
C VAL A 354 -0.83 11.39 3.00
N ASP A 355 -0.47 11.58 1.74
CA ASP A 355 -1.37 11.28 0.63
C ASP A 355 -1.53 9.77 0.40
N ALA A 356 -2.19 9.37 -0.68
CA ALA A 356 -2.43 7.98 -1.02
C ALA A 356 -1.14 7.17 -1.27
N TRP A 357 -0.01 7.81 -1.55
CA TRP A 357 1.28 7.16 -1.87
C TRP A 357 2.35 7.35 -0.80
N GLY A 358 2.00 8.02 0.32
CA GLY A 358 2.89 8.21 1.47
C GLY A 358 3.71 9.51 1.43
N PHE A 359 3.44 10.42 0.50
CA PHE A 359 4.06 11.75 0.48
C PHE A 359 3.38 12.68 1.47
N TYR A 360 4.15 13.60 2.06
CA TYR A 360 3.62 14.56 3.01
C TYR A 360 2.57 15.48 2.36
N ASN A 361 1.36 15.51 2.91
CA ASN A 361 0.26 16.33 2.39
C ASN A 361 -0.24 17.41 3.36
N GLY A 362 0.24 17.43 4.61
CA GLY A 362 -0.15 18.41 5.63
C GLY A 362 -1.47 18.12 6.33
N ALA A 363 -2.17 17.03 6.01
CA ALA A 363 -3.41 16.66 6.67
C ALA A 363 -3.19 16.31 8.14
N SER A 364 -4.20 16.54 9.00
CA SER A 364 -4.12 16.24 10.42
C SER A 364 -4.89 14.98 10.79
N PRO A 365 -4.24 13.92 11.26
CA PRO A 365 -4.91 12.68 11.67
C PRO A 365 -5.72 12.83 12.97
N MET A 366 -5.54 13.92 13.71
CA MET A 366 -6.20 14.11 15.02
C MET A 366 -7.70 14.41 14.91
N THR A 367 -8.12 15.04 13.82
CA THR A 367 -9.51 15.46 13.59
C THR A 367 -10.37 14.38 12.94
N ALA A 368 -9.79 13.47 12.20
CA ALA A 368 -10.50 12.40 11.51
C ALA A 368 -10.92 11.25 12.45
N SER A 369 -12.09 10.67 12.22
CA SER A 369 -12.55 9.46 12.92
C SER A 369 -11.73 8.24 12.51
N LEU A 370 -11.46 8.09 11.20
CA LEU A 370 -10.53 7.11 10.66
C LEU A 370 -9.16 7.76 10.51
N LYS A 371 -8.11 7.08 10.95
CA LYS A 371 -6.76 7.67 11.03
C LYS A 371 -5.94 7.48 9.76
N ILE A 372 -6.30 6.51 8.92
CA ILE A 372 -5.58 6.15 7.70
C ILE A 372 -6.53 6.07 6.51
N SER A 373 -7.66 5.41 6.65
CA SER A 373 -8.67 5.31 5.60
C SER A 373 -9.21 6.67 5.21
N PRO A 374 -9.53 6.91 3.94
CA PRO A 374 -10.41 8.00 3.56
C PRO A 374 -11.82 7.80 4.14
N SER A 375 -12.68 8.81 4.00
CA SER A 375 -14.06 8.72 4.48
C SER A 375 -14.79 7.49 3.90
N ILE A 376 -15.49 6.76 4.76
CA ILE A 376 -16.21 5.55 4.41
C ILE A 376 -17.69 5.73 4.70
N TYR A 377 -18.54 5.32 3.75
CA TYR A 377 -19.96 5.15 3.96
C TYR A 377 -20.24 3.70 4.36
N TRP A 378 -20.94 3.54 5.47
CA TRP A 378 -21.26 2.26 6.04
C TRP A 378 -22.76 2.03 6.08
N SER A 379 -23.27 0.95 5.54
CA SER A 379 -24.65 0.54 5.77
C SER A 379 -24.68 -0.43 6.97
N GLU A 380 -25.22 0.02 8.10
CA GLU A 380 -25.56 -0.92 9.18
C GLU A 380 -26.79 -1.72 8.78
N SER A 381 -26.59 -2.94 8.31
CA SER A 381 -27.66 -3.87 7.94
C SER A 381 -28.30 -4.57 9.15
N ILE A 382 -27.90 -4.27 10.39
CA ILE A 382 -28.19 -5.12 11.56
C ILE A 382 -29.42 -4.70 12.36
N LYS A 383 -29.90 -3.47 12.21
CA LYS A 383 -31.12 -3.00 12.88
C LYS A 383 -31.96 -2.13 11.97
N PRO A 384 -33.15 -2.61 11.55
CA PRO A 384 -34.09 -1.80 10.77
C PRO A 384 -34.56 -0.52 11.46
N SER A 385 -34.44 -0.45 12.79
CA SER A 385 -34.96 0.66 13.61
C SER A 385 -33.97 1.82 13.83
N SER A 386 -32.70 1.68 13.46
CA SER A 386 -31.74 2.78 13.52
C SER A 386 -31.17 3.07 12.13
N LYS A 387 -31.78 4.01 11.44
CA LYS A 387 -31.28 4.59 10.18
C LYS A 387 -30.02 5.43 10.42
N THR A 388 -28.94 4.79 10.78
CA THR A 388 -27.64 5.46 10.77
C THR A 388 -26.81 4.78 9.70
N SER A 389 -26.88 5.29 8.47
CA SER A 389 -25.76 5.18 7.57
C SER A 389 -24.58 5.82 8.31
N LEU A 390 -23.71 5.00 8.85
CA LEU A 390 -22.55 5.49 9.58
C LEU A 390 -21.55 6.03 8.54
N PHE A 391 -21.66 7.32 8.28
CA PHE A 391 -20.56 8.06 7.68
C PHE A 391 -19.45 8.16 8.73
N LYS A 392 -18.27 7.64 8.42
CA LYS A 392 -17.06 7.86 9.20
C LYS A 392 -16.17 8.78 8.39
N GLU A 393 -15.94 9.96 8.93
CA GLU A 393 -15.00 10.91 8.39
C GLU A 393 -13.59 10.32 8.48
N GLY A 394 -12.92 10.25 7.35
CA GLY A 394 -11.57 9.71 7.19
C GLY A 394 -10.54 10.79 6.89
N MET A 395 -9.32 10.34 6.67
CA MET A 395 -8.19 11.20 6.35
C MET A 395 -8.31 11.81 4.96
N ASP A 396 -7.90 13.07 4.84
CA ASP A 396 -7.58 13.67 3.55
C ASP A 396 -6.30 13.03 3.00
N ARG A 397 -6.45 12.31 1.88
CA ARG A 397 -5.38 11.60 1.17
C ARG A 397 -4.99 12.29 -0.14
N SER A 398 -5.37 13.55 -0.31
CA SER A 398 -5.01 14.35 -1.48
C SER A 398 -3.51 14.65 -1.51
N PHE A 399 -2.97 14.80 -2.71
CA PHE A 399 -1.57 15.13 -2.95
C PHE A 399 -1.31 16.63 -2.76
N ASN A 400 -0.16 16.97 -2.17
CA ASN A 400 0.32 18.34 -2.03
C ASN A 400 1.71 18.48 -2.65
N GLU A 401 1.78 19.06 -3.85
CA GLU A 401 3.02 19.21 -4.60
C GLU A 401 4.11 20.00 -3.85
N ALA A 402 3.74 21.07 -3.17
CA ALA A 402 4.69 21.91 -2.46
C ALA A 402 5.35 21.17 -1.28
N LEU A 403 4.57 20.42 -0.54
CA LEU A 403 5.04 19.63 0.60
C LEU A 403 5.82 18.40 0.16
N CYS A 404 5.44 17.78 -0.95
CA CYS A 404 6.14 16.63 -1.53
C CYS A 404 7.57 16.98 -2.00
N LYS A 405 7.85 18.24 -2.37
CA LYS A 405 9.18 18.72 -2.78
C LYS A 405 10.18 18.85 -1.62
N ILE A 406 9.72 18.93 -0.36
CA ILE A 406 10.60 19.13 0.78
C ILE A 406 11.62 17.98 0.87
N GLY A 407 12.92 18.32 0.99
CA GLY A 407 14.01 17.36 1.06
C GLY A 407 14.57 16.92 -0.30
N THR A 408 13.95 17.30 -1.43
CA THR A 408 14.47 16.99 -2.75
C THR A 408 15.65 17.90 -3.15
N LEU A 409 16.61 17.37 -3.91
CA LEU A 409 17.77 18.08 -4.39
C LEU A 409 17.34 19.21 -5.34
N ARG A 410 17.75 20.45 -5.04
CA ARG A 410 17.42 21.63 -5.83
C ARG A 410 18.57 22.04 -6.74
N THR A 411 19.79 22.14 -6.19
CA THR A 411 20.93 22.68 -6.94
C THR A 411 22.21 21.93 -6.58
N ILE A 412 23.03 21.65 -7.60
CA ILE A 412 24.42 21.22 -7.46
C ILE A 412 25.31 22.37 -7.92
N THR A 413 26.22 22.82 -7.06
CA THR A 413 27.30 23.76 -7.44
C THR A 413 28.58 22.98 -7.68
N TYR A 414 29.18 23.18 -8.83
CA TYR A 414 30.38 22.49 -9.27
C TYR A 414 31.67 23.23 -8.85
N PRO A 415 32.83 22.54 -8.81
CA PRO A 415 34.12 23.16 -8.46
C PRO A 415 34.50 24.37 -9.34
N THR A 416 33.97 24.43 -10.55
CA THR A 416 34.20 25.53 -11.52
C THR A 416 33.32 26.76 -11.28
N GLY A 417 32.46 26.74 -10.24
CA GLY A 417 31.52 27.81 -9.94
C GLY A 417 30.18 27.72 -10.71
N GLY A 418 30.07 26.85 -11.71
CA GLY A 418 28.81 26.59 -12.41
C GLY A 418 27.80 25.84 -11.53
N THR A 419 26.52 25.89 -11.92
CA THR A 419 25.44 25.23 -11.20
C THR A 419 24.51 24.43 -12.10
N THR A 420 23.93 23.36 -11.58
CA THR A 420 22.76 22.69 -12.16
C THR A 420 21.61 22.79 -11.19
N THR A 421 20.49 23.37 -11.63
CA THR A 421 19.26 23.53 -10.85
C THR A 421 18.16 22.64 -11.42
N PHE A 422 17.47 21.92 -10.53
CA PHE A 422 16.40 20.99 -10.84
C PHE A 422 15.07 21.59 -10.39
N GLU A 423 14.09 21.61 -11.29
CA GLU A 423 12.71 21.93 -10.99
C GLU A 423 11.83 20.69 -11.12
N TYR A 424 10.94 20.49 -10.17
CA TYR A 424 10.03 19.36 -10.11
C TYR A 424 8.59 19.81 -10.20
N GLU A 425 7.74 18.94 -10.71
CA GLU A 425 6.28 19.07 -10.70
C GLU A 425 5.64 17.73 -10.34
N GLY A 426 4.40 17.74 -9.87
CA GLY A 426 3.61 16.54 -9.64
C GLY A 426 3.28 15.84 -10.96
N HIS A 427 3.10 14.51 -10.90
CA HIS A 427 2.56 13.78 -12.05
C HIS A 427 1.11 14.19 -12.30
N ARG A 428 0.72 14.21 -13.59
CA ARG A 428 -0.66 14.43 -14.02
C ARG A 428 -1.08 13.27 -14.89
N PHE A 429 -2.19 12.65 -14.58
CA PHE A 429 -2.67 11.45 -15.25
C PHE A 429 -4.18 11.34 -15.21
N GLU A 430 -4.72 10.55 -16.13
CA GLU A 430 -6.13 10.18 -16.15
C GLU A 430 -6.37 9.04 -15.16
N THR A 431 -7.33 9.20 -14.26
CA THR A 431 -7.74 8.15 -13.32
C THR A 431 -9.22 8.23 -12.99
N LEU A 432 -9.79 7.11 -12.54
CA LEU A 432 -11.05 7.14 -11.83
C LEU A 432 -10.84 7.84 -10.48
N PRO A 433 -11.82 8.55 -9.95
CA PRO A 433 -11.75 9.11 -8.61
C PRO A 433 -11.28 8.03 -7.63
N MET A 434 -10.23 8.33 -6.88
CA MET A 434 -9.64 7.38 -5.93
C MET A 434 -10.44 7.30 -4.64
N MET A 435 -11.20 8.34 -4.35
CA MET A 435 -12.18 8.33 -3.28
C MET A 435 -13.57 8.07 -3.87
N PRO A 436 -14.40 7.24 -3.24
CA PRO A 436 -15.78 7.16 -3.65
C PRO A 436 -16.33 8.58 -3.65
N PRO A 437 -17.08 8.98 -4.70
CA PRO A 437 -17.71 10.29 -4.69
C PRO A 437 -18.53 10.40 -3.41
N LEU A 438 -18.43 11.53 -2.71
CA LEU A 438 -19.17 11.87 -1.48
C LEU A 438 -20.71 11.91 -1.69
N ARG A 439 -21.18 11.48 -2.85
CA ARG A 439 -22.57 11.40 -3.25
C ARG A 439 -22.92 9.99 -3.71
N GLU A 440 -23.04 9.07 -2.79
CA GLU A 440 -24.20 8.21 -2.87
C GLU A 440 -25.37 9.10 -2.44
N GLY A 441 -26.02 9.69 -3.40
CA GLY A 441 -27.30 10.34 -3.15
C GLY A 441 -28.29 9.23 -2.83
N THR A 442 -28.42 8.92 -1.55
CA THR A 442 -29.48 8.06 -1.03
C THR A 442 -30.77 8.82 -1.27
N LEU A 443 -31.48 8.49 -2.34
CA LEU A 443 -32.88 8.85 -2.49
C LEU A 443 -33.64 7.91 -1.56
N ASN A 444 -33.82 8.32 -0.31
CA ASN A 444 -34.76 7.66 0.59
C ASN A 444 -36.16 7.83 0.03
N LEU A 445 -36.62 6.83 -0.73
CA LEU A 445 -38.01 6.71 -1.11
C LEU A 445 -38.73 6.03 0.05
N VAL A 446 -39.42 6.83 0.82
CA VAL A 446 -40.31 6.41 1.92
C VAL A 446 -39.63 6.26 3.29
N ASP A 447 -39.40 7.35 3.95
CA ASP A 447 -39.44 7.46 5.39
C ASP A 447 -40.84 7.98 5.82
N ASN A 448 -41.83 7.16 5.68
CA ASN A 448 -43.13 7.43 6.28
C ASN A 448 -43.53 6.15 6.98
N GLY A 449 -43.52 6.18 8.31
CA GLY A 449 -44.22 5.17 9.09
C GLY A 449 -45.59 4.98 8.42
N MET A 450 -45.83 3.79 7.85
CA MET A 450 -47.14 3.50 7.30
C MET A 450 -48.18 3.74 8.40
N PRO A 451 -49.24 4.49 8.15
CA PRO A 451 -50.35 4.47 9.05
C PRO A 451 -50.84 3.01 9.16
N PRO A 452 -51.23 2.54 10.34
CA PRO A 452 -51.69 1.17 10.55
C PRO A 452 -52.75 0.85 9.52
N VAL A 453 -52.51 -0.20 8.76
CA VAL A 453 -53.44 -0.59 7.68
C VAL A 453 -54.64 -1.29 8.30
N ALA A 454 -55.80 -0.79 8.02
CA ALA A 454 -57.04 -1.38 8.52
C ALA A 454 -57.22 -2.82 8.04
N PRO A 455 -57.69 -3.77 8.86
CA PRO A 455 -57.93 -5.14 8.43
C PRO A 455 -58.86 -5.21 7.21
N GLY A 456 -58.44 -5.93 6.19
CA GLY A 456 -59.23 -6.12 4.95
C GLY A 456 -59.07 -4.99 3.90
N ALA A 457 -58.11 -4.10 4.04
CA ALA A 457 -57.83 -3.08 3.02
C ALA A 457 -57.35 -3.70 1.70
N PRO A 458 -57.71 -3.12 0.54
CA PRO A 458 -57.18 -3.54 -0.75
C PRO A 458 -55.67 -3.23 -0.83
N VAL A 459 -54.99 -3.72 -1.87
CA VAL A 459 -53.57 -3.40 -2.16
C VAL A 459 -53.27 -1.93 -1.93
N LEU A 460 -52.30 -1.65 -1.05
CA LEU A 460 -51.82 -0.29 -0.81
C LEU A 460 -50.63 -0.01 -1.72
N MET A 461 -50.73 1.07 -2.49
CA MET A 461 -49.63 1.51 -3.33
C MET A 461 -49.01 2.78 -2.79
N TYR A 462 -47.70 2.74 -2.62
CA TYR A 462 -46.86 3.91 -2.27
C TYR A 462 -46.05 4.27 -3.50
N ILE A 463 -46.09 5.54 -3.86
CA ILE A 463 -45.40 6.09 -5.02
C ILE A 463 -44.26 6.95 -4.49
N GLY A 464 -43.01 6.54 -4.80
CA GLY A 464 -41.83 7.30 -4.45
C GLY A 464 -41.66 8.58 -5.28
N GLU A 465 -40.92 9.52 -4.77
CA GLU A 465 -40.58 10.75 -5.52
C GLU A 465 -39.76 10.39 -6.76
N PRO A 466 -39.98 11.08 -7.88
CA PRO A 466 -39.22 10.86 -9.11
C PRO A 466 -37.73 11.23 -8.90
N PHE A 467 -36.82 10.47 -9.51
CA PHE A 467 -35.39 10.73 -9.55
C PHE A 467 -34.87 10.71 -10.98
N GLU A 468 -33.78 11.44 -11.22
CA GLU A 468 -33.14 11.53 -12.51
C GLU A 468 -31.97 10.56 -12.62
N VAL A 469 -31.89 9.84 -13.74
CA VAL A 469 -30.75 9.03 -14.16
C VAL A 469 -30.11 9.70 -15.37
N ASP A 470 -28.84 9.98 -15.29
CA ASP A 470 -28.03 10.54 -16.37
C ASP A 470 -26.94 9.56 -16.83
N ASP A 471 -26.16 9.94 -17.84
CA ASP A 471 -25.08 9.11 -18.37
C ASP A 471 -23.93 8.92 -17.36
N ALA A 472 -23.82 9.79 -16.36
CA ALA A 472 -22.83 9.69 -15.28
C ALA A 472 -23.27 8.69 -14.18
N ASN A 473 -24.59 8.40 -14.07
CA ASN A 473 -25.19 7.56 -13.05
C ASN A 473 -26.10 6.48 -13.64
N PRO A 474 -25.63 5.60 -14.53
CA PRO A 474 -26.50 4.66 -15.23
C PRO A 474 -26.90 3.44 -14.38
N LYS A 475 -26.33 3.28 -13.20
CA LYS A 475 -26.61 2.13 -12.34
C LYS A 475 -27.27 2.54 -11.05
N ILE A 476 -28.32 1.80 -10.67
CA ILE A 476 -28.99 1.93 -9.39
C ILE A 476 -29.04 0.58 -8.66
N ILE A 477 -29.09 0.65 -7.33
CA ILE A 477 -29.40 -0.49 -6.46
C ILE A 477 -30.73 -0.19 -5.79
N ILE A 478 -31.67 -1.11 -5.87
CA ILE A 478 -32.95 -1.08 -5.15
C ILE A 478 -32.76 -1.95 -3.91
N ARG A 479 -32.69 -1.34 -2.74
CA ARG A 479 -32.60 -2.00 -1.43
C ARG A 479 -33.97 -2.06 -0.79
N ARG A 480 -34.35 -3.20 -0.27
CA ARG A 480 -35.63 -3.42 0.42
C ARG A 480 -35.34 -3.85 1.85
N ARG A 481 -36.00 -3.23 2.78
CA ARG A 481 -35.88 -3.57 4.21
C ARG A 481 -37.28 -3.48 4.83
N HIS A 482 -37.54 -4.33 5.79
CA HIS A 482 -38.76 -4.33 6.60
C HIS A 482 -38.42 -4.63 8.06
N ASP A 483 -39.28 -4.22 8.97
CA ASP A 483 -39.13 -4.57 10.38
C ASP A 483 -39.34 -6.08 10.56
N GLU A 484 -38.57 -6.71 11.44
CA GLU A 484 -38.79 -8.09 11.81
C GLU A 484 -40.09 -8.19 12.65
N PRO A 485 -40.99 -9.15 12.34
CA PRO A 485 -42.17 -9.38 13.16
C PRO A 485 -41.77 -9.84 14.56
N HIS A 486 -42.50 -9.38 15.57
CA HIS A 486 -42.19 -9.73 16.95
C HIS A 486 -42.32 -11.25 17.16
N PRO A 487 -41.36 -11.95 17.83
CA PRO A 487 -41.33 -13.42 17.93
C PRO A 487 -42.51 -14.07 18.64
N SER A 488 -43.29 -13.29 19.39
CA SER A 488 -44.48 -13.78 20.11
C SER A 488 -45.78 -13.76 19.30
N GLU A 489 -45.72 -13.26 18.06
CA GLU A 489 -46.91 -13.09 17.24
C GLU A 489 -47.02 -14.21 16.20
N HIS A 490 -47.85 -15.18 16.48
CA HIS A 490 -48.31 -16.13 15.48
C HIS A 490 -49.27 -15.43 14.49
N LEU A 491 -48.66 -14.75 13.51
CA LEU A 491 -49.44 -14.11 12.46
C LEU A 491 -50.00 -15.17 11.53
N ALA A 492 -51.32 -15.30 11.56
CA ALA A 492 -52.06 -16.25 10.73
C ALA A 492 -52.17 -15.82 9.23
N SER A 493 -51.49 -14.76 8.82
CA SER A 493 -51.51 -14.30 7.40
C SER A 493 -50.21 -13.60 7.01
N SER A 494 -49.65 -13.98 5.87
CA SER A 494 -48.45 -13.36 5.27
C SER A 494 -48.79 -11.98 4.74
N LEU A 495 -48.00 -10.98 5.14
CA LEU A 495 -47.95 -9.69 4.46
C LEU A 495 -46.93 -9.80 3.33
N THR A 496 -47.37 -9.59 2.11
CA THR A 496 -46.47 -9.58 0.95
C THR A 496 -46.36 -8.19 0.36
N TYR A 497 -45.18 -7.88 -0.19
CA TYR A 497 -44.94 -6.61 -0.86
C TYR A 497 -44.13 -6.80 -2.15
N THR A 498 -44.38 -5.94 -3.12
CA THR A 498 -43.75 -5.92 -4.44
C THR A 498 -43.21 -4.53 -4.70
N THR A 499 -42.02 -4.42 -5.27
CA THR A 499 -41.45 -3.14 -5.74
C THR A 499 -41.45 -3.08 -7.26
N GLN A 500 -41.86 -1.94 -7.83
CA GLN A 500 -41.82 -1.70 -9.26
C GLN A 500 -40.94 -0.48 -9.56
N LEU A 501 -40.05 -0.62 -10.55
CA LEU A 501 -39.31 0.49 -11.12
C LEU A 501 -40.00 0.96 -12.38
N GLU A 502 -40.32 2.24 -12.45
CA GLU A 502 -41.07 2.84 -13.55
C GLU A 502 -40.27 3.99 -14.17
N LYS A 503 -40.30 4.11 -15.49
CA LYS A 503 -39.74 5.21 -16.28
C LYS A 503 -40.81 6.16 -16.72
N LYS A 504 -40.57 7.47 -16.64
CA LYS A 504 -41.49 8.49 -17.15
C LYS A 504 -41.50 8.49 -18.68
N GLU A 505 -42.69 8.33 -19.27
CA GLU A 505 -42.91 8.43 -20.70
C GLU A 505 -44.09 9.38 -20.97
N GLY A 506 -43.80 10.56 -21.53
CA GLY A 506 -44.78 11.61 -21.71
C GLY A 506 -45.39 12.07 -20.38
N ASN A 507 -46.73 11.98 -20.25
CA ASN A 507 -47.44 12.34 -19.01
C ASN A 507 -47.65 11.16 -18.05
N GLY A 508 -47.13 9.97 -18.36
CA GLY A 508 -47.32 8.76 -17.57
C GLY A 508 -46.01 8.10 -17.19
N TYR A 509 -46.13 6.94 -16.54
CA TYR A 509 -45.00 6.09 -16.18
C TYR A 509 -45.21 4.68 -16.71
N ARG A 510 -44.15 4.08 -17.23
CA ARG A 510 -44.12 2.69 -17.70
C ARG A 510 -43.28 1.84 -16.77
N THR A 511 -43.83 0.74 -16.31
CA THR A 511 -43.08 -0.24 -15.48
C THR A 511 -42.01 -0.92 -16.33
N LEU A 512 -40.77 -0.84 -15.87
CA LEU A 512 -39.62 -1.52 -16.47
C LEU A 512 -39.25 -2.81 -15.76
N PHE A 513 -39.50 -2.84 -14.45
CA PHE A 513 -39.16 -3.96 -13.59
C PHE A 513 -40.17 -4.06 -12.47
N SER A 514 -40.59 -5.30 -12.16
CA SER A 514 -41.37 -5.63 -10.97
C SER A 514 -40.65 -6.76 -10.24
N SER A 515 -40.44 -6.61 -8.94
CA SER A 515 -39.91 -7.68 -8.13
C SER A 515 -40.94 -8.80 -7.98
N PRO A 516 -40.53 -10.03 -7.58
CA PRO A 516 -41.44 -11.01 -7.00
C PRO A 516 -42.14 -10.44 -5.74
N ASP A 517 -43.22 -11.09 -5.33
CA ASP A 517 -43.84 -10.84 -4.03
C ASP A 517 -42.88 -11.32 -2.94
N TYR A 518 -42.62 -10.47 -1.94
CA TYR A 518 -41.82 -10.80 -0.78
C TYR A 518 -42.70 -10.88 0.46
N ASP A 519 -42.51 -11.95 1.24
CA ASP A 519 -43.17 -12.12 2.53
C ASP A 519 -42.33 -11.47 3.61
N VAL A 520 -42.94 -10.68 4.50
CA VAL A 520 -42.25 -10.07 5.64
C VAL A 520 -41.77 -11.09 6.69
N MET A 521 -42.26 -12.33 6.62
CA MET A 521 -41.79 -13.45 7.46
C MET A 521 -40.50 -14.07 6.94
N GLU A 522 -40.09 -13.75 5.72
CA GLU A 522 -38.84 -14.23 5.14
C GLU A 522 -37.70 -13.24 5.37
N PRO A 523 -36.44 -13.69 5.30
CA PRO A 523 -35.29 -12.78 5.33
C PRO A 523 -35.39 -11.71 4.25
N TRP A 524 -34.75 -10.55 4.47
CA TRP A 524 -34.75 -9.47 3.49
C TRP A 524 -34.31 -9.95 2.11
N PRO A 525 -35.03 -9.56 1.06
CA PRO A 525 -34.63 -9.91 -0.30
C PRO A 525 -33.29 -9.26 -0.65
N ASP A 526 -32.54 -9.92 -1.54
CA ASP A 526 -31.28 -9.40 -2.05
C ASP A 526 -31.48 -8.04 -2.71
N ASP A 527 -30.47 -7.19 -2.63
CA ASP A 527 -30.41 -5.92 -3.33
C ASP A 527 -30.50 -6.15 -4.84
N THR A 528 -31.32 -5.37 -5.54
CA THR A 528 -31.49 -5.49 -6.99
C THR A 528 -30.71 -4.40 -7.71
N GLU A 529 -29.65 -4.77 -8.44
CA GLU A 529 -28.91 -3.84 -9.29
C GLU A 529 -29.57 -3.72 -10.68
N LYS A 530 -29.76 -2.49 -11.16
CA LYS A 530 -30.27 -2.19 -12.49
C LYS A 530 -29.42 -1.16 -13.19
N GLN A 531 -29.11 -1.42 -14.47
CA GLN A 531 -28.52 -0.44 -15.36
C GLN A 531 -29.66 0.24 -16.13
N LEU A 532 -29.69 1.56 -16.15
CA LEU A 532 -30.77 2.36 -16.72
C LEU A 532 -30.23 3.34 -17.75
N ASP A 533 -31.07 3.63 -18.75
CA ASP A 533 -30.79 4.73 -19.67
C ASP A 533 -31.13 6.07 -19.01
N ARG A 534 -30.61 7.16 -19.58
CA ARG A 534 -30.96 8.50 -19.16
C ARG A 534 -32.47 8.72 -19.13
N GLY A 535 -32.99 9.31 -18.06
CA GLY A 535 -34.41 9.63 -17.90
C GLY A 535 -34.83 9.85 -16.45
N THR A 536 -36.10 10.15 -16.29
CA THR A 536 -36.78 10.30 -15.00
C THR A 536 -37.42 8.96 -14.62
N TYR A 537 -37.18 8.52 -13.40
CA TYR A 537 -37.66 7.25 -12.88
C TYR A 537 -38.32 7.44 -11.51
N ARG A 538 -39.12 6.47 -11.12
CA ARG A 538 -39.65 6.34 -9.76
C ARG A 538 -39.75 4.87 -9.37
N VAL A 539 -39.80 4.61 -8.06
CA VAL A 539 -40.12 3.28 -7.54
C VAL A 539 -41.47 3.34 -6.85
N THR A 540 -42.27 2.33 -7.08
CA THR A 540 -43.54 2.13 -6.37
C THR A 540 -43.47 0.87 -5.54
N LEU A 541 -44.11 0.89 -4.38
CA LEU A 541 -44.25 -0.22 -3.47
C LEU A 541 -45.73 -0.60 -3.37
N ALA A 542 -46.07 -1.84 -3.72
CA ALA A 542 -47.38 -2.40 -3.55
C ALA A 542 -47.38 -3.41 -2.38
N VAL A 543 -48.24 -3.23 -1.43
CA VAL A 543 -48.40 -4.10 -0.25
C VAL A 543 -49.74 -4.81 -0.30
N GLN A 544 -49.73 -6.13 -0.14
CA GLN A 544 -50.93 -6.99 -0.25
C GLN A 544 -51.15 -7.79 1.05
N ASN A 545 -52.41 -8.21 1.28
CA ASN A 545 -52.81 -9.11 2.37
C ASN A 545 -52.53 -8.60 3.77
N VAL A 546 -53.25 -7.61 4.19
CA VAL A 546 -53.01 -6.97 5.47
C VAL A 546 -54.00 -7.47 6.54
N ARG A 547 -53.51 -8.32 7.41
CA ARG A 547 -54.08 -8.56 8.76
C ARG A 547 -52.98 -8.47 9.79
N LEU A 548 -52.60 -7.27 10.13
CA LEU A 548 -51.58 -7.03 11.18
C LEU A 548 -52.24 -6.32 12.37
N GLU A 549 -52.00 -6.82 13.57
CA GLU A 549 -52.41 -6.15 14.80
C GLU A 549 -51.42 -4.97 15.09
N TYR A 550 -50.24 -4.97 14.47
CA TYR A 550 -49.19 -3.99 14.69
C TYR A 550 -48.63 -3.45 13.36
N PRO A 551 -48.22 -2.19 13.30
CA PRO A 551 -47.64 -1.61 12.10
C PRO A 551 -46.23 -2.18 11.81
N ILE A 552 -45.97 -2.63 10.56
CA ILE A 552 -44.65 -2.98 10.07
C ILE A 552 -44.17 -1.88 9.13
N ASN A 553 -42.94 -1.41 9.34
CA ASN A 553 -42.30 -0.47 8.42
C ASN A 553 -41.61 -1.24 7.28
N ILE A 554 -41.93 -0.88 6.05
CA ILE A 554 -41.22 -1.35 4.87
C ILE A 554 -40.53 -0.15 4.24
N SER A 555 -39.22 -0.25 4.06
CA SER A 555 -38.44 0.80 3.39
C SER A 555 -37.89 0.29 2.08
N VAL A 556 -37.92 1.15 1.05
CA VAL A 556 -37.26 0.91 -0.23
C VAL A 556 -36.29 2.05 -0.46
N GLU A 557 -35.02 1.73 -0.52
CA GLU A 557 -33.94 2.67 -0.72
C GLU A 557 -33.40 2.53 -2.15
N ILE A 558 -33.18 3.64 -2.84
CA ILE A 558 -32.53 3.66 -4.15
C ILE A 558 -31.15 4.31 -4.00
N VAL A 559 -30.15 3.53 -4.29
CA VAL A 559 -28.76 3.98 -4.26
C VAL A 559 -28.28 4.10 -5.70
N GLY A 560 -27.94 5.30 -6.14
CA GLY A 560 -27.29 5.52 -7.43
C GLY A 560 -25.82 5.12 -7.37
N LYS A 561 -25.38 4.23 -8.28
CA LYS A 561 -23.95 4.02 -8.53
C LYS A 561 -23.47 5.01 -9.58
N THR A 562 -22.73 6.01 -9.19
CA THR A 562 -22.08 6.90 -10.13
C THR A 562 -20.97 6.16 -10.87
N ASN A 563 -21.00 6.16 -12.20
CA ASN A 563 -19.77 6.11 -12.98
C ASN A 563 -19.15 7.50 -12.86
N ALA A 564 -18.37 7.72 -11.82
CA ALA A 564 -17.67 8.99 -11.71
C ALA A 564 -16.84 9.21 -12.97
N PRO A 565 -16.93 10.39 -13.63
CA PRO A 565 -16.15 10.66 -14.81
C PRO A 565 -14.67 10.50 -14.50
N LEU A 566 -13.90 10.04 -15.50
CA LEU A 566 -12.45 10.01 -15.39
C LEU A 566 -11.96 11.43 -15.12
N ASP A 567 -11.19 11.59 -14.03
CA ASP A 567 -10.41 12.80 -13.84
C ASP A 567 -9.22 12.74 -14.80
N LYS A 568 -9.27 13.57 -15.86
CA LYS A 568 -8.27 13.58 -16.92
C LYS A 568 -6.98 14.30 -16.55
N ASP A 569 -6.97 15.01 -15.45
CA ASP A 569 -5.82 15.83 -15.03
C ASP A 569 -5.56 15.68 -13.52
N TYR A 570 -5.70 14.47 -13.00
CA TYR A 570 -5.44 14.21 -11.59
C TYR A 570 -3.97 14.44 -11.25
N LEU A 571 -3.73 15.28 -10.23
CA LEU A 571 -2.40 15.59 -9.73
C LEU A 571 -2.06 14.65 -8.56
N GLY A 572 -0.96 13.90 -8.66
CA GLY A 572 -0.58 12.99 -7.59
C GLY A 572 0.57 12.06 -7.93
N ALA A 573 0.72 11.03 -7.08
CA ALA A 573 1.70 9.95 -7.26
C ALA A 573 3.17 10.43 -7.33
N GLY A 574 3.51 11.49 -6.56
CA GLY A 574 4.88 11.97 -6.45
C GLY A 574 5.29 12.98 -7.51
N LEU A 575 6.59 13.14 -7.69
CA LEU A 575 7.21 14.18 -8.54
C LEU A 575 7.90 13.59 -9.76
N ARG A 576 7.92 14.40 -10.83
CA ARG A 576 8.74 14.22 -12.03
C ARG A 576 9.57 15.47 -12.27
N ILE A 577 10.63 15.35 -13.08
CA ILE A 577 11.44 16.49 -13.44
C ILE A 577 10.69 17.39 -14.41
N LYS A 578 10.62 18.70 -14.12
CA LYS A 578 10.01 19.71 -14.99
C LYS A 578 11.04 20.37 -15.88
N SER A 579 12.16 20.79 -15.28
CA SER A 579 13.26 21.41 -16.02
C SER A 579 14.60 21.21 -15.31
N ILE A 580 15.67 21.25 -16.10
CA ILE A 580 17.05 21.27 -15.63
C ILE A 580 17.71 22.50 -16.26
N THR A 581 18.23 23.41 -15.43
CA THR A 581 18.95 24.61 -15.85
C THR A 581 20.40 24.50 -15.42
N ASN A 582 21.32 24.60 -16.40
CA ASN A 582 22.75 24.71 -16.15
C ASN A 582 23.17 26.16 -16.30
N THR A 583 23.94 26.67 -15.34
CA THR A 583 24.53 27.99 -15.37
C THR A 583 26.06 27.83 -15.28
N ASP A 584 26.83 28.38 -16.20
CA ASP A 584 28.28 28.35 -16.11
C ASP A 584 28.82 29.41 -15.12
N GLY A 585 30.17 29.43 -14.90
CA GLY A 585 30.80 30.40 -13.98
C GLY A 585 30.67 31.87 -14.45
N ASN A 586 30.24 32.11 -15.68
CA ASN A 586 30.09 33.46 -16.29
C ASN A 586 28.61 33.88 -16.31
N GLY A 587 27.68 33.04 -15.85
CA GLY A 587 26.25 33.33 -15.85
C GLY A 587 25.51 32.95 -17.14
N ASN A 588 26.15 32.34 -18.12
CA ASN A 588 25.46 31.81 -19.30
C ASN A 588 24.63 30.60 -18.92
N GLN A 589 23.40 30.53 -19.44
CA GLN A 589 22.45 29.47 -19.09
C GLN A 589 22.13 28.58 -20.29
N SER A 590 22.04 27.30 -20.02
CA SER A 590 21.39 26.30 -20.87
C SER A 590 20.35 25.53 -20.09
N TRP A 591 19.27 25.17 -20.71
CA TRP A 591 18.18 24.48 -20.04
C TRP A 591 17.60 23.36 -20.88
N ARG A 592 17.00 22.39 -20.19
CA ARG A 592 16.15 21.31 -20.72
C ARG A 592 14.82 21.38 -20.04
N LYS A 593 13.73 21.43 -20.81
CA LYS A 593 12.37 21.26 -20.32
C LYS A 593 11.86 19.91 -20.75
N PHE A 594 11.03 19.31 -19.92
CA PHE A 594 10.47 17.99 -20.15
C PHE A 594 8.97 18.09 -20.31
N GLU A 595 8.45 17.47 -21.36
CA GLU A 595 7.03 17.33 -21.63
C GLU A 595 6.69 15.84 -21.60
N TYR A 596 5.56 15.51 -21.00
CA TYR A 596 5.15 14.13 -20.73
C TYR A 596 3.80 13.88 -21.35
N GLN A 597 3.63 12.74 -22.05
CA GLN A 597 2.41 12.39 -22.77
C GLN A 597 1.87 11.05 -22.28
N ASP A 598 0.53 10.93 -22.31
CA ASP A 598 -0.22 9.72 -22.03
C ASP A 598 0.19 9.05 -20.71
N ALA A 599 0.18 9.82 -19.64
CA ALA A 599 0.50 9.35 -18.32
C ALA A 599 -0.53 8.31 -17.83
N LYS A 600 -0.04 7.17 -17.36
CA LYS A 600 -0.87 6.11 -16.77
C LYS A 600 -0.40 5.81 -15.36
N LEU A 601 -1.36 5.77 -14.44
CA LEU A 601 -1.10 5.34 -13.07
C LEU A 601 -0.86 3.83 -13.07
N MET A 602 0.37 3.43 -12.71
CA MET A 602 0.79 2.02 -12.70
C MET A 602 0.33 1.30 -11.43
N VAL A 603 0.27 2.02 -10.32
CA VAL A 603 -0.17 1.51 -9.02
C VAL A 603 -1.29 2.38 -8.50
N LYS A 604 -2.51 1.89 -8.67
CA LYS A 604 -3.70 2.60 -8.22
C LYS A 604 -3.97 2.31 -6.75
N PRO A 605 -4.12 3.34 -5.88
CA PRO A 605 -4.66 3.13 -4.55
C PRO A 605 -6.07 2.58 -4.63
N VAL A 606 -6.30 1.49 -3.91
CA VAL A 606 -7.64 0.93 -3.77
C VAL A 606 -8.06 1.16 -2.33
N PHE A 607 -9.01 2.06 -2.15
CA PHE A 607 -9.65 2.31 -0.87
C PHE A 607 -11.04 1.67 -0.88
N ASN A 608 -11.50 1.24 0.29
CA ASN A 608 -12.84 0.68 0.46
C ASN A 608 -13.13 -0.55 -0.43
N ALA A 609 -12.10 -1.37 -0.68
CA ALA A 609 -12.29 -2.69 -1.27
C ALA A 609 -12.41 -3.71 -0.12
N PRO A 610 -13.63 -4.12 0.26
CA PRO A 610 -13.79 -5.05 1.36
C PRO A 610 -13.35 -6.46 0.93
N VAL A 611 -12.69 -7.13 1.86
CA VAL A 611 -12.48 -8.58 1.81
C VAL A 611 -13.53 -9.20 2.72
N TYR A 612 -14.25 -10.20 2.24
CA TYR A 612 -15.22 -10.92 3.06
C TYR A 612 -14.52 -11.94 3.95
N VAL A 613 -14.74 -11.85 5.24
CA VAL A 613 -14.19 -12.78 6.23
C VAL A 613 -15.33 -13.48 6.95
N GLU A 614 -15.36 -14.81 6.88
CA GLU A 614 -16.30 -15.63 7.65
C GLU A 614 -15.69 -15.95 9.02
N GLN A 615 -16.45 -15.73 10.08
CA GLN A 615 -16.09 -16.18 11.44
C GLN A 615 -17.18 -17.09 11.98
N MET A 616 -16.80 -18.32 12.35
CA MET A 616 -17.65 -19.19 13.16
C MET A 616 -17.59 -18.73 14.62
N GLN A 617 -18.74 -18.39 15.18
CA GLN A 617 -18.84 -18.05 16.60
C GLN A 617 -19.82 -18.99 17.29
N SER A 618 -19.44 -19.48 18.47
CA SER A 618 -20.33 -20.26 19.34
C SER A 618 -21.04 -19.33 20.30
N TRP A 619 -22.37 -19.33 20.28
CA TRP A 619 -23.18 -18.62 21.25
C TRP A 619 -24.30 -19.50 21.77
N ALA A 620 -24.45 -19.60 23.10
CA ALA A 620 -25.46 -20.43 23.76
C ALA A 620 -25.52 -21.90 23.26
N GLY A 621 -24.34 -22.46 22.87
CA GLY A 621 -24.24 -23.84 22.36
C GLY A 621 -24.58 -24.02 20.88
N ASN A 622 -24.93 -22.95 20.18
CA ASN A 622 -25.15 -22.95 18.73
C ASN A 622 -23.99 -22.28 18.01
N TRP A 623 -23.55 -22.88 16.90
CA TRP A 623 -22.57 -22.30 16.00
C TRP A 623 -23.28 -21.41 14.99
N MET A 624 -22.83 -20.16 14.88
CA MET A 624 -23.32 -19.19 13.89
C MET A 624 -22.20 -18.74 13.00
N ASN A 625 -22.46 -18.65 11.72
CA ASN A 625 -21.52 -18.08 10.75
C ASN A 625 -21.81 -16.59 10.59
N ALA A 626 -20.87 -15.76 10.99
CA ALA A 626 -20.91 -14.32 10.79
C ALA A 626 -19.97 -13.93 9.65
N TYR A 627 -20.48 -13.17 8.69
CA TYR A 627 -19.69 -12.63 7.58
C TYR A 627 -19.35 -11.17 7.86
N TYR A 628 -18.09 -10.84 7.76
CA TYR A 628 -17.57 -9.50 7.96
C TYR A 628 -16.96 -8.96 6.67
N GLU A 629 -17.12 -7.67 6.46
CA GLU A 629 -16.32 -6.91 5.48
C GLU A 629 -15.13 -6.31 6.22
N LEU A 630 -13.92 -6.62 5.73
CA LEU A 630 -12.67 -6.10 6.24
C LEU A 630 -12.09 -5.12 5.24
N ILE A 631 -11.90 -3.87 5.63
CA ILE A 631 -11.19 -2.85 4.86
C ILE A 631 -9.86 -2.59 5.55
N GLN A 632 -8.77 -2.91 4.88
CA GLN A 632 -7.41 -2.68 5.37
C GLN A 632 -6.81 -1.44 4.71
N SER A 633 -6.27 -0.54 5.50
CA SER A 633 -5.64 0.69 5.02
C SER A 633 -4.24 0.87 5.58
N ALA A 634 -3.30 1.20 4.70
CA ALA A 634 -1.92 1.52 5.04
C ALA A 634 -1.61 2.99 4.73
N PRO A 635 -0.64 3.60 5.43
CA PRO A 635 -0.24 4.98 5.17
C PRO A 635 0.41 5.17 3.80
N TYR A 636 0.88 4.11 3.16
CA TYR A 636 1.44 4.14 1.82
C TYR A 636 1.13 2.84 1.07
N ILE A 637 1.16 2.93 -0.26
CA ILE A 637 1.03 1.78 -1.13
C ILE A 637 2.42 1.20 -1.37
N PRO A 638 2.63 -0.09 -1.12
CA PRO A 638 3.89 -0.73 -1.48
C PRO A 638 4.13 -0.60 -2.99
N LEU A 639 5.36 -0.28 -3.38
CA LEU A 639 5.75 -0.32 -4.78
C LEU A 639 5.65 -1.77 -5.27
N THR A 640 4.82 -1.99 -6.28
CA THR A 640 4.65 -3.33 -6.82
C THR A 640 5.68 -3.65 -7.88
N ASN A 641 5.96 -4.91 -8.07
CA ASN A 641 6.87 -5.43 -9.09
C ASN A 641 6.41 -5.12 -10.52
N LEU A 642 5.08 -5.04 -10.72
CA LEU A 642 4.51 -4.74 -12.03
C LEU A 642 4.89 -3.35 -12.53
N SER A 643 5.13 -2.41 -11.64
CA SER A 643 5.49 -1.03 -11.97
C SER A 643 7.00 -0.78 -12.04
N ARG A 644 7.85 -1.77 -11.70
CA ARG A 644 9.31 -1.60 -11.53
C ARG A 644 9.69 -0.42 -10.64
N GLY A 645 8.88 -0.14 -9.63
CA GLY A 645 9.05 0.98 -8.71
C GLY A 645 8.53 2.33 -9.22
N ASN A 646 7.99 2.41 -10.44
CA ASN A 646 7.38 3.63 -10.95
C ASN A 646 5.90 3.69 -10.59
N LEU A 647 5.45 4.81 -10.06
CA LEU A 647 4.03 5.05 -9.77
C LEU A 647 3.26 5.45 -11.02
N VAL A 648 3.88 6.18 -11.93
CA VAL A 648 3.29 6.66 -13.19
C VAL A 648 4.17 6.28 -14.36
N GLY A 649 3.61 5.65 -15.38
CA GLY A 649 4.24 5.36 -16.66
C GLY A 649 3.82 6.37 -17.72
N TYR A 650 4.72 6.63 -18.71
CA TYR A 650 4.49 7.52 -19.85
C TYR A 650 4.74 6.78 -21.15
N THR A 651 3.93 7.05 -22.19
CA THR A 651 4.17 6.49 -23.51
C THR A 651 5.23 7.29 -24.28
N ALA A 652 5.37 8.59 -23.99
CA ALA A 652 6.41 9.45 -24.52
C ALA A 652 6.82 10.54 -23.52
N GLY A 653 8.12 10.88 -23.51
CA GLY A 653 8.69 12.04 -22.84
C GLY A 653 9.61 12.78 -23.82
N ARG A 654 9.51 14.08 -23.93
CA ARG A 654 10.37 14.97 -24.73
C ARG A 654 11.12 15.94 -23.85
#